data_cc66e7fe2e4a799e5e0da835c536193c
#
_entry.id   cc66e7fe2e4a799e5e0da835c536193c
#
_cell.length_a   1.000
_cell.length_b   1.000
_cell.length_c   1.000
_cell.angle_alpha   90.00
_cell.angle_beta   90.00
_cell.angle_gamma   90.00
#
_symmetry.space_group_name_H-M   'P 1'
#
loop_
_entity.id
_entity.type
_entity.pdbx_description
1 polymer ?
#
loop_
_entity_poly.entity_id
_entity_poly.type
_entity_poly.pdbx_seq_one_letter_code
_entity_poly.pdbx_strand_id
1 'polypeptide(L)'
;MKNKTNRSTYITLISFLLSCLSAGATVDLFNGKDLSGWLGKEGFWKVENGTIIGETTADNPTPANTFLIWKGGEVKDFEFSCQVKFQGNNSGVQYRSKAVGDLEDCVLSGYQADLHPKQEFFGMLYGEKYGKRGIIARRWQKADARGDKDVKILGSVGDKTELDGAKWNKLTIVAVGNRLIHMVNDVVTVDVTENHPDAIAKGHLGLQLHRGVPMKVEFKALKYKKLSGAAARKALENATGEKPKKQASKPAPKPKMESLARSATSPARINIADGFKIDLLYSVPMDKQGSWVAMCMDNKNRLIVSDQYGGIFRFPIPAVGKKIDPASIEQITYSAERAGMGKPTDAQKKLPQIGHAQGLCYAFDSLYVVVNSRSSSTGAGVFRLLDTNQDDKFDKIITIKKLSATGGEHGPHAIIPAPDGKHLYVVMGNQTPLPEDYTHSRVPELWGEDQLYPSLQYFMKGAVAPLGHFAQIDPEGKTWEVMSTGFRNQYDAAVNREGELFTYDADMEWDMNTPWYRPTRVNHVIDGSDFGWRTGSGKFMDYCSDTFGTVADVGPGSPTGVCFGYGAKFPAKYQNAFFISDWSYGKLYAVHLSPQGSTYTGKVEEFASAQPFPLTDLLVNPKDGAMYIAVGGRKVQSGLYRITYEGKESTVPAKSMSGGEEARKRRQALESFVQREAKPANKNQLNKIWSSLAAQDRGIRHAARVALEKQPVKKWKGRLASEKSPIAASAAMIALARADTTSGETVLQKAMTFKYRDLKSRQQKLDLLRSITIALT
;
A
#
# COMPACT_ATOMS: atom_id res chain seq x y z
N MET A 1 -9.10 22.53 47.97
CA MET A 1 -8.18 22.07 46.94
C MET A 1 -8.21 20.55 46.92
N LYS A 2 -8.94 19.95 46.01
CA LYS A 2 -9.10 18.50 45.88
C LYS A 2 -8.65 18.08 44.48
N ASN A 3 -7.74 17.10 44.46
CA ASN A 3 -7.11 16.47 43.32
C ASN A 3 -8.11 16.04 42.19
N LYS A 4 -7.96 16.64 41.04
CA LYS A 4 -8.49 16.15 39.77
C LYS A 4 -7.30 15.89 38.83
N THR A 5 -6.64 14.78 38.97
CA THR A 5 -5.71 14.26 37.96
C THR A 5 -5.62 12.74 38.17
N ASN A 6 -6.07 11.96 37.19
CA ASN A 6 -5.68 10.59 36.90
C ASN A 6 -6.80 9.70 36.32
N ARG A 7 -7.79 10.27 35.63
CA ARG A 7 -8.72 9.40 34.82
C ARG A 7 -8.47 9.40 33.30
N SER A 8 -7.71 10.39 32.80
CA SER A 8 -7.47 10.49 31.35
C SER A 8 -6.33 9.60 30.84
N THR A 9 -5.37 9.24 31.67
CA THR A 9 -4.16 8.52 31.26
C THR A 9 -4.39 7.01 31.12
N TYR A 10 -5.34 6.43 31.81
CA TYR A 10 -5.64 4.99 31.71
C TYR A 10 -6.53 4.62 30.52
N ILE A 11 -7.37 5.54 30.06
CA ILE A 11 -8.22 5.29 28.87
C ILE A 11 -7.38 5.31 27.60
N THR A 12 -6.32 6.09 27.55
CA THR A 12 -5.42 6.18 26.38
C THR A 12 -4.49 4.97 26.26
N LEU A 13 -4.11 4.31 27.36
CA LEU A 13 -3.26 3.11 27.31
C LEU A 13 -4.03 1.85 26.87
N ILE A 14 -5.31 1.74 27.18
CA ILE A 14 -6.13 0.57 26.77
C ILE A 14 -6.51 0.65 25.31
N SER A 15 -6.70 1.84 24.75
CA SER A 15 -6.95 2.02 23.30
C SER A 15 -5.71 1.77 22.44
N PHE A 16 -4.50 1.85 23.00
CA PHE A 16 -3.25 1.62 22.25
C PHE A 16 -2.85 0.15 22.16
N LEU A 17 -3.38 -0.72 23.02
CA LEU A 17 -3.08 -2.17 23.01
C LEU A 17 -3.97 -2.98 22.04
N LEU A 18 -5.07 -2.40 21.53
CA LEU A 18 -5.99 -3.11 20.63
C LEU A 18 -5.77 -2.86 19.13
N SER A 19 -4.88 -1.96 18.75
CA SER A 19 -4.64 -1.66 17.32
C SER A 19 -3.61 -2.57 16.63
N CYS A 20 -3.04 -3.57 17.31
CA CYS A 20 -2.03 -4.48 16.75
C CYS A 20 -2.43 -5.95 16.87
N LEU A 21 -3.65 -6.32 16.46
CA LEU A 21 -3.99 -7.73 16.24
C LEU A 21 -3.39 -8.19 14.90
N SER A 22 -2.21 -8.80 14.94
CA SER A 22 -1.62 -9.45 13.77
C SER A 22 -2.57 -10.52 13.24
N ALA A 23 -2.80 -10.55 11.92
CA ALA A 23 -3.61 -11.57 11.28
C ALA A 23 -3.04 -12.97 11.60
N GLY A 24 -3.83 -13.81 12.28
CA GLY A 24 -3.47 -15.20 12.61
C GLY A 24 -3.19 -15.49 14.09
N ALA A 25 -2.98 -14.50 14.95
CA ALA A 25 -2.89 -14.73 16.39
C ALA A 25 -4.28 -14.93 17.00
N THR A 26 -4.42 -15.91 17.89
CA THR A 26 -5.65 -16.11 18.69
C THR A 26 -5.58 -15.21 19.92
N VAL A 27 -6.65 -14.48 20.19
CA VAL A 27 -6.78 -13.55 21.31
C VAL A 27 -7.90 -13.99 22.21
N ASP A 28 -7.68 -13.98 23.52
CA ASP A 28 -8.72 -14.17 24.49
C ASP A 28 -9.52 -12.85 24.65
N LEU A 29 -10.84 -12.89 24.35
CA LEU A 29 -11.71 -11.72 24.45
C LEU A 29 -12.21 -11.45 25.86
N PHE A 30 -11.98 -12.36 26.79
CA PHE A 30 -12.40 -12.28 28.16
C PHE A 30 -11.22 -12.51 29.11
N ASN A 31 -11.05 -11.62 30.08
CA ASN A 31 -9.94 -11.64 31.01
C ASN A 31 -10.12 -12.64 32.18
N GLY A 32 -11.28 -13.30 32.28
CA GLY A 32 -11.62 -14.24 33.34
C GLY A 32 -11.97 -13.59 34.69
N LYS A 33 -12.00 -12.27 34.80
CA LYS A 33 -12.17 -11.55 36.10
C LYS A 33 -13.39 -10.63 36.12
N ASP A 34 -13.58 -9.85 35.08
CA ASP A 34 -14.64 -8.84 35.00
C ASP A 34 -15.07 -8.60 33.55
N LEU A 35 -16.07 -7.73 33.36
CA LEU A 35 -16.59 -7.36 32.04
C LEU A 35 -15.81 -6.21 31.36
N SER A 36 -14.58 -5.96 31.76
CA SER A 36 -13.72 -4.98 31.11
C SER A 36 -13.55 -5.34 29.62
N GLY A 37 -13.81 -4.39 28.73
CA GLY A 37 -13.82 -4.64 27.28
C GLY A 37 -15.17 -5.07 26.71
N TRP A 38 -16.22 -5.14 27.52
CA TRP A 38 -17.58 -5.47 27.13
C TRP A 38 -18.55 -4.34 27.49
N LEU A 39 -19.65 -4.23 26.75
CA LEU A 39 -20.75 -3.31 27.00
C LEU A 39 -22.04 -4.11 27.07
N GLY A 40 -22.75 -4.01 28.17
CA GLY A 40 -24.04 -4.69 28.40
C GLY A 40 -24.91 -3.89 29.33
N LYS A 41 -26.21 -4.15 29.31
CA LYS A 41 -27.15 -3.53 30.26
C LYS A 41 -26.85 -3.98 31.68
N GLU A 42 -26.84 -3.03 32.58
CA GLU A 42 -26.65 -3.26 34.02
C GLU A 42 -27.75 -4.21 34.57
N GLY A 43 -27.37 -5.06 35.53
CA GLY A 43 -28.29 -6.01 36.18
C GLY A 43 -28.53 -7.32 35.41
N PHE A 44 -28.04 -7.49 34.18
CA PHE A 44 -28.24 -8.70 33.39
C PHE A 44 -26.99 -9.57 33.23
N TRP A 45 -25.79 -8.97 33.39
CA TRP A 45 -24.53 -9.62 33.13
C TRP A 45 -23.59 -9.53 34.32
N LYS A 46 -22.97 -10.66 34.68
CA LYS A 46 -22.00 -10.73 35.79
C LYS A 46 -20.88 -11.73 35.44
N VAL A 47 -19.81 -11.70 36.23
CA VAL A 47 -18.72 -12.69 36.14
C VAL A 47 -18.63 -13.44 37.45
N GLU A 48 -18.65 -14.77 37.36
CA GLU A 48 -18.46 -15.66 38.52
C GLU A 48 -17.56 -16.83 38.09
N ASN A 49 -16.54 -17.14 38.89
CA ASN A 49 -15.63 -18.28 38.68
C ASN A 49 -15.07 -18.36 37.25
N GLY A 50 -14.61 -17.20 36.70
CA GLY A 50 -14.03 -17.14 35.36
C GLY A 50 -15.04 -17.35 34.23
N THR A 51 -16.32 -17.14 34.47
CA THR A 51 -17.41 -17.34 33.52
C THR A 51 -18.25 -16.07 33.42
N ILE A 52 -18.57 -15.63 32.22
CA ILE A 52 -19.57 -14.60 31.95
C ILE A 52 -20.95 -15.25 32.09
N ILE A 53 -21.80 -14.71 32.94
CA ILE A 53 -23.15 -15.16 33.17
C ILE A 53 -24.13 -14.08 32.74
N GLY A 54 -25.01 -14.43 31.83
CA GLY A 54 -26.20 -13.65 31.49
C GLY A 54 -27.45 -14.30 32.05
N GLU A 55 -28.30 -13.53 32.75
CA GLU A 55 -29.45 -14.08 33.42
C GLU A 55 -30.64 -13.13 33.36
N THR A 56 -31.83 -13.70 33.10
CA THR A 56 -33.14 -13.05 33.32
C THR A 56 -33.95 -13.88 34.28
N THR A 57 -34.72 -13.24 35.16
CA THR A 57 -35.60 -13.89 36.13
C THR A 57 -37.04 -13.41 35.93
N ALA A 58 -37.99 -13.99 36.64
CA ALA A 58 -39.37 -13.49 36.65
C ALA A 58 -39.45 -12.04 37.18
N ASP A 59 -38.59 -11.70 38.13
CA ASP A 59 -38.53 -10.37 38.78
C ASP A 59 -37.63 -9.36 38.00
N ASN A 60 -36.73 -9.86 37.09
CA ASN A 60 -35.89 -9.06 36.27
C ASN A 60 -35.93 -9.52 34.79
N PRO A 61 -37.10 -9.36 34.12
CA PRO A 61 -37.24 -9.71 32.72
C PRO A 61 -36.59 -8.65 31.80
N THR A 62 -36.10 -9.05 30.63
CA THR A 62 -35.75 -8.10 29.58
C THR A 62 -36.91 -7.84 28.63
N PRO A 63 -37.26 -6.58 28.32
CA PRO A 63 -38.40 -6.27 27.42
C PRO A 63 -38.11 -6.60 25.95
N ALA A 64 -36.83 -6.68 25.57
CA ALA A 64 -36.37 -7.02 24.22
C ALA A 64 -35.09 -7.87 24.29
N ASN A 65 -34.70 -8.50 23.21
CA ASN A 65 -33.38 -9.13 23.10
C ASN A 65 -32.30 -8.08 23.36
N THR A 66 -31.37 -8.38 24.27
CA THR A 66 -30.27 -7.51 24.64
C THR A 66 -28.93 -8.25 24.55
N PHE A 67 -27.85 -7.53 24.36
CA PHE A 67 -26.56 -8.13 24.04
C PHE A 67 -25.45 -7.61 24.96
N LEU A 68 -24.54 -8.50 25.33
CA LEU A 68 -23.23 -8.11 25.85
C LEU A 68 -22.30 -7.96 24.66
N ILE A 69 -21.95 -6.72 24.31
CA ILE A 69 -21.24 -6.33 23.08
C ILE A 69 -19.75 -6.20 23.37
N TRP A 70 -18.91 -6.84 22.56
CA TRP A 70 -17.47 -6.69 22.64
C TRP A 70 -17.03 -5.31 22.13
N LYS A 71 -16.28 -4.54 22.96
CA LYS A 71 -15.80 -3.17 22.64
C LYS A 71 -14.52 -3.12 21.82
N GLY A 72 -13.95 -4.25 21.43
CA GLY A 72 -12.73 -4.32 20.64
C GLY A 72 -12.88 -3.99 19.14
N GLY A 73 -14.08 -3.54 18.72
CA GLY A 73 -14.35 -3.09 17.36
C GLY A 73 -15.13 -4.07 16.52
N GLU A 74 -15.14 -3.84 15.21
CA GLU A 74 -15.89 -4.66 14.25
C GLU A 74 -15.10 -5.91 13.81
N VAL A 75 -15.79 -7.03 13.67
CA VAL A 75 -15.25 -8.29 13.12
C VAL A 75 -15.65 -8.45 11.65
N LYS A 76 -14.70 -8.88 10.80
CA LYS A 76 -14.91 -9.09 9.37
C LYS A 76 -14.69 -10.54 8.99
N ASP A 77 -13.44 -10.94 8.72
CA ASP A 77 -13.04 -12.32 8.45
C ASP A 77 -12.37 -12.88 9.70
N PHE A 78 -12.95 -13.91 10.28
CA PHE A 78 -12.53 -14.38 11.60
C PHE A 78 -12.93 -15.82 11.88
N GLU A 79 -12.26 -16.41 12.86
CA GLU A 79 -12.68 -17.56 13.63
C GLU A 79 -12.91 -17.11 15.06
N PHE A 80 -14.10 -17.38 15.57
CA PHE A 80 -14.47 -17.17 16.97
C PHE A 80 -14.84 -18.50 17.60
N SER A 81 -14.42 -18.74 18.83
CA SER A 81 -14.88 -19.91 19.60
C SER A 81 -15.11 -19.58 21.06
N CYS A 82 -16.06 -20.26 21.66
CA CYS A 82 -16.33 -20.19 23.10
C CYS A 82 -16.86 -21.53 23.62
N GLN A 83 -16.77 -21.71 24.93
CA GLN A 83 -17.58 -22.72 25.65
C GLN A 83 -18.85 -22.05 26.13
N VAL A 84 -19.99 -22.66 25.88
CA VAL A 84 -21.31 -22.13 26.25
C VAL A 84 -22.20 -23.21 26.80
N LYS A 85 -23.01 -22.87 27.79
CA LYS A 85 -24.18 -23.65 28.24
C LYS A 85 -25.34 -22.72 28.56
N PHE A 86 -26.54 -23.17 28.43
CA PHE A 86 -27.76 -22.37 28.66
C PHE A 86 -28.91 -23.20 29.15
N GLN A 87 -29.83 -22.55 29.84
CA GLN A 87 -31.08 -23.15 30.37
C GLN A 87 -32.23 -22.15 30.21
N GLY A 88 -33.42 -22.65 30.06
CA GLY A 88 -34.64 -21.88 29.88
C GLY A 88 -34.88 -21.53 28.40
N ASN A 89 -34.62 -20.28 28.03
CA ASN A 89 -34.85 -19.80 26.67
C ASN A 89 -33.63 -19.98 25.78
N ASN A 90 -33.72 -19.57 24.50
CA ASN A 90 -32.60 -19.54 23.56
C ASN A 90 -31.66 -18.38 23.82
N SER A 91 -30.45 -18.51 23.36
CA SER A 91 -29.40 -17.51 23.33
C SER A 91 -28.71 -17.52 21.96
N GLY A 92 -27.59 -16.84 21.82
CA GLY A 92 -26.79 -16.86 20.60
C GLY A 92 -25.57 -15.97 20.66
N VAL A 93 -24.69 -16.13 19.67
CA VAL A 93 -23.58 -15.25 19.43
C VAL A 93 -23.84 -14.49 18.13
N GLN A 94 -24.07 -13.20 18.25
CA GLN A 94 -24.18 -12.30 17.11
C GLN A 94 -22.84 -11.86 16.58
N TYR A 95 -22.71 -11.73 15.26
CA TYR A 95 -21.48 -11.31 14.61
C TYR A 95 -21.77 -10.55 13.31
N ARG A 96 -20.80 -9.74 12.89
CA ARG A 96 -20.97 -8.82 11.76
C ARG A 96 -22.27 -8.01 11.88
N SER A 97 -22.63 -7.60 13.10
CA SER A 97 -23.91 -6.97 13.39
C SER A 97 -23.80 -5.46 13.54
N LYS A 98 -24.88 -4.76 13.20
CA LYS A 98 -25.01 -3.31 13.37
C LYS A 98 -25.75 -2.99 14.64
N ALA A 99 -25.41 -1.90 15.30
CA ALA A 99 -26.23 -1.38 16.40
C ALA A 99 -27.60 -0.91 15.88
N VAL A 100 -28.63 -1.11 16.68
CA VAL A 100 -29.98 -0.58 16.46
C VAL A 100 -30.21 0.51 17.49
N GLY A 101 -30.21 1.77 17.07
CA GLY A 101 -30.08 2.93 17.95
C GLY A 101 -28.63 3.16 18.32
N ASP A 102 -28.41 3.68 19.54
CA ASP A 102 -27.08 3.87 20.08
C ASP A 102 -26.49 2.53 20.55
N LEU A 103 -25.17 2.40 20.58
CA LEU A 103 -24.51 1.16 21.00
C LEU A 103 -24.82 0.80 22.46
N GLU A 104 -25.06 1.83 23.28
CA GLU A 104 -25.44 1.77 24.70
C GLU A 104 -26.83 1.14 24.90
N ASP A 105 -27.67 1.13 23.89
CA ASP A 105 -28.95 0.41 23.93
C ASP A 105 -28.77 -1.11 24.00
N CYS A 106 -27.57 -1.59 23.68
CA CYS A 106 -27.21 -3.00 23.66
C CYS A 106 -28.14 -3.86 22.78
N VAL A 107 -28.57 -3.32 21.64
CA VAL A 107 -29.41 -4.00 20.65
C VAL A 107 -28.65 -4.13 19.33
N LEU A 108 -28.58 -5.34 18.79
CA LEU A 108 -27.88 -5.64 17.57
C LEU A 108 -28.80 -6.19 16.48
N SER A 109 -28.45 -5.92 15.21
CA SER A 109 -29.09 -6.44 14.00
C SER A 109 -28.04 -7.09 13.11
N GLY A 110 -28.20 -8.36 12.75
CA GLY A 110 -27.23 -9.05 11.87
C GLY A 110 -27.30 -10.57 12.00
N TYR A 111 -26.17 -11.25 11.73
CA TYR A 111 -26.09 -12.71 11.79
C TYR A 111 -25.92 -13.21 13.22
N GLN A 112 -26.59 -14.32 13.53
CA GLN A 112 -26.52 -15.00 14.82
C GLN A 112 -26.28 -16.50 14.64
N ALA A 113 -25.28 -17.02 15.36
CA ALA A 113 -25.18 -18.43 15.65
C ALA A 113 -26.10 -18.73 16.84
N ASP A 114 -27.23 -19.32 16.56
CA ASP A 114 -28.31 -19.48 17.53
C ASP A 114 -28.07 -20.68 18.45
N LEU A 115 -28.41 -20.53 19.71
CA LEU A 115 -28.32 -21.55 20.76
C LEU A 115 -29.73 -21.81 21.27
N HIS A 116 -30.35 -22.86 20.77
CA HIS A 116 -31.77 -23.09 20.97
C HIS A 116 -32.04 -24.48 21.60
N PRO A 117 -33.02 -24.62 22.52
CA PRO A 117 -33.36 -25.92 23.12
C PRO A 117 -33.77 -27.00 22.11
N LYS A 118 -34.41 -26.60 20.99
CA LYS A 118 -34.79 -27.54 19.92
C LYS A 118 -33.60 -27.84 19.02
N GLN A 119 -33.37 -29.14 18.76
CA GLN A 119 -32.22 -29.64 18.00
C GLN A 119 -32.05 -29.04 16.60
N GLU A 120 -33.16 -28.82 15.90
CA GLU A 120 -33.15 -28.27 14.52
C GLU A 120 -32.67 -26.81 14.44
N PHE A 121 -32.63 -26.10 15.58
CA PHE A 121 -32.20 -24.70 15.67
C PHE A 121 -30.91 -24.54 16.45
N PHE A 122 -30.37 -25.55 17.12
CA PHE A 122 -29.13 -25.45 17.86
C PHE A 122 -27.95 -25.35 16.92
N GLY A 123 -27.32 -24.17 16.82
CA GLY A 123 -26.23 -23.86 15.90
C GLY A 123 -26.71 -23.44 14.50
N MET A 124 -27.99 -23.08 14.32
CA MET A 124 -28.52 -22.54 13.07
C MET A 124 -27.94 -21.15 12.77
N LEU A 125 -28.09 -20.70 11.53
CA LEU A 125 -27.82 -19.31 11.14
C LEU A 125 -29.15 -18.54 11.10
N TYR A 126 -29.26 -17.54 11.96
CA TYR A 126 -30.44 -16.67 12.11
C TYR A 126 -30.08 -15.20 11.78
N GLY A 127 -31.00 -14.47 11.18
CA GLY A 127 -30.93 -13.04 10.94
C GLY A 127 -31.71 -12.25 11.99
N GLU A 128 -31.10 -11.85 13.09
CA GLU A 128 -31.72 -11.08 14.16
C GLU A 128 -31.98 -9.64 13.70
N LYS A 129 -33.26 -9.21 13.73
CA LYS A 129 -33.67 -7.88 13.24
C LYS A 129 -33.09 -7.49 11.86
N TYR A 130 -32.72 -8.49 11.07
CA TYR A 130 -32.01 -8.28 9.80
C TYR A 130 -32.98 -8.44 8.62
N GLY A 131 -33.59 -7.35 8.20
CA GLY A 131 -34.63 -7.36 7.18
C GLY A 131 -35.81 -8.26 7.54
N LYS A 132 -36.30 -9.04 6.59
CA LYS A 132 -37.35 -10.04 6.77
C LYS A 132 -36.81 -11.48 6.85
N ARG A 133 -35.50 -11.65 7.13
CA ARG A 133 -34.80 -12.92 6.96
C ARG A 133 -35.19 -13.98 7.99
N GLY A 134 -35.03 -13.72 9.28
CA GLY A 134 -35.27 -14.74 10.31
C GLY A 134 -34.32 -15.94 10.15
N ILE A 135 -34.88 -17.16 10.04
CA ILE A 135 -34.08 -18.37 9.83
C ILE A 135 -33.49 -18.37 8.42
N ILE A 136 -32.14 -18.29 8.33
CA ILE A 136 -31.39 -18.33 7.08
C ILE A 136 -31.06 -19.79 6.72
N ALA A 137 -30.54 -20.56 7.69
CA ALA A 137 -30.30 -21.98 7.52
C ALA A 137 -30.50 -22.72 8.87
N ARG A 138 -31.25 -23.80 8.86
CA ARG A 138 -31.42 -24.66 10.04
C ARG A 138 -30.16 -25.51 10.25
N ARG A 139 -30.03 -26.08 11.42
CA ARG A 139 -29.00 -27.09 11.69
C ARG A 139 -29.00 -28.17 10.62
N TRP A 140 -27.82 -28.67 10.28
CA TRP A 140 -27.53 -29.67 9.24
C TRP A 140 -27.69 -29.17 7.79
N GLN A 141 -27.90 -27.91 7.53
CA GLN A 141 -28.08 -27.42 6.18
C GLN A 141 -26.79 -26.79 5.61
N LYS A 142 -26.44 -27.18 4.37
CA LYS A 142 -25.58 -26.43 3.47
C LYS A 142 -26.47 -25.63 2.52
N ALA A 143 -26.29 -24.32 2.45
CA ALA A 143 -27.19 -23.43 1.73
C ALA A 143 -26.48 -22.30 0.97
N ASP A 144 -27.18 -21.78 -0.05
CA ASP A 144 -26.86 -20.58 -0.80
C ASP A 144 -28.00 -19.57 -0.57
N ALA A 145 -27.72 -18.51 0.19
CA ALA A 145 -28.69 -17.49 0.57
C ALA A 145 -28.57 -16.28 -0.35
N ARG A 146 -29.57 -16.02 -1.19
CA ARG A 146 -29.57 -15.01 -2.26
C ARG A 146 -30.51 -13.85 -2.00
N GLY A 147 -31.45 -14.00 -1.10
CA GLY A 147 -32.45 -13.01 -0.74
C GLY A 147 -33.12 -13.32 0.59
N ASP A 148 -34.05 -12.46 1.05
CA ASP A 148 -34.74 -12.59 2.33
C ASP A 148 -35.44 -13.96 2.49
N LYS A 149 -36.04 -14.46 1.44
CA LYS A 149 -36.72 -15.75 1.36
C LYS A 149 -36.18 -16.68 0.28
N ASP A 150 -35.20 -16.22 -0.48
CA ASP A 150 -34.50 -17.00 -1.53
C ASP A 150 -33.26 -17.67 -0.94
N VAL A 151 -33.48 -18.80 -0.31
CA VAL A 151 -32.44 -19.66 0.26
C VAL A 151 -32.49 -21.04 -0.39
N LYS A 152 -31.50 -21.37 -1.20
CA LYS A 152 -31.38 -22.67 -1.85
C LYS A 152 -30.59 -23.63 -0.97
N ILE A 153 -31.23 -24.70 -0.53
CA ILE A 153 -30.56 -25.80 0.21
C ILE A 153 -29.73 -26.62 -0.81
N LEU A 154 -28.44 -26.75 -0.56
CA LEU A 154 -27.49 -27.45 -1.41
C LEU A 154 -27.19 -28.88 -0.94
N GLY A 155 -27.49 -29.19 0.30
CA GLY A 155 -27.23 -30.49 0.91
C GLY A 155 -27.23 -30.44 2.43
N SER A 156 -26.77 -31.53 3.05
CA SER A 156 -26.64 -31.65 4.50
C SER A 156 -25.17 -31.55 4.94
N VAL A 157 -24.96 -31.10 6.17
CA VAL A 157 -23.64 -31.04 6.84
C VAL A 157 -23.73 -31.64 8.23
N GLY A 158 -22.59 -32.05 8.80
CA GLY A 158 -22.49 -32.59 10.15
C GLY A 158 -23.20 -33.94 10.34
N ASP A 159 -23.50 -34.25 11.59
CA ASP A 159 -24.20 -35.45 12.00
C ASP A 159 -25.46 -35.11 12.80
N LYS A 160 -26.25 -36.13 13.18
CA LYS A 160 -27.48 -35.98 13.95
C LYS A 160 -27.28 -36.17 15.46
N THR A 161 -26.04 -36.06 15.97
CA THR A 161 -25.77 -36.18 17.41
C THR A 161 -26.58 -35.16 18.18
N GLU A 162 -27.32 -35.62 19.20
CA GLU A 162 -28.10 -34.71 20.05
C GLU A 162 -27.20 -33.84 20.91
N LEU A 163 -27.56 -32.56 20.99
CA LEU A 163 -26.85 -31.54 21.78
C LEU A 163 -27.67 -31.22 23.03
N ASP A 164 -27.01 -31.16 24.18
CA ASP A 164 -27.61 -30.79 25.44
C ASP A 164 -27.17 -29.37 25.83
N GLY A 165 -28.06 -28.40 25.74
CA GLY A 165 -27.78 -27.01 26.08
C GLY A 165 -27.36 -26.78 27.54
N ALA A 166 -27.79 -27.68 28.46
CA ALA A 166 -27.43 -27.60 29.87
C ALA A 166 -25.98 -28.05 30.16
N LYS A 167 -25.32 -28.69 29.20
CA LYS A 167 -23.91 -29.06 29.25
C LYS A 167 -23.04 -28.02 28.54
N TRP A 168 -21.75 -28.01 28.87
CA TRP A 168 -20.79 -27.19 28.14
C TRP A 168 -20.62 -27.68 26.70
N ASN A 169 -20.93 -26.81 25.75
CA ASN A 169 -20.72 -27.03 24.34
C ASN A 169 -19.71 -26.05 23.81
N LYS A 170 -18.83 -26.48 22.90
CA LYS A 170 -17.92 -25.60 22.18
C LYS A 170 -18.62 -25.06 20.94
N LEU A 171 -18.97 -23.79 20.91
CA LEU A 171 -19.42 -23.11 19.70
C LEU A 171 -18.21 -22.55 18.95
N THR A 172 -18.13 -22.78 17.63
CA THR A 172 -17.14 -22.17 16.75
C THR A 172 -17.86 -21.53 15.55
N ILE A 173 -17.48 -20.29 15.21
CA ILE A 173 -17.96 -19.53 14.06
C ILE A 173 -16.78 -19.24 13.17
N VAL A 174 -16.82 -19.65 11.88
CA VAL A 174 -15.87 -19.29 10.85
C VAL A 174 -16.59 -18.44 9.82
N ALA A 175 -16.24 -17.15 9.74
CA ALA A 175 -16.78 -16.21 8.77
C ALA A 175 -15.66 -15.67 7.89
N VAL A 176 -15.67 -16.02 6.59
CA VAL A 176 -14.63 -15.64 5.63
C VAL A 176 -15.29 -15.21 4.31
N GLY A 177 -15.11 -13.97 3.91
CA GLY A 177 -15.81 -13.40 2.76
C GLY A 177 -17.32 -13.55 2.94
N ASN A 178 -17.97 -14.22 2.00
CA ASN A 178 -19.39 -14.55 2.06
C ASN A 178 -19.70 -15.98 2.59
N ARG A 179 -18.71 -16.73 3.09
CA ARG A 179 -18.92 -18.06 3.68
C ARG A 179 -19.08 -17.94 5.19
N LEU A 180 -20.19 -18.45 5.71
CA LEU A 180 -20.55 -18.43 7.13
C LEU A 180 -20.76 -19.89 7.58
N ILE A 181 -19.92 -20.38 8.50
CA ILE A 181 -19.92 -21.75 8.99
C ILE A 181 -20.04 -21.72 10.50
N HIS A 182 -21.00 -22.47 11.06
CA HIS A 182 -21.10 -22.73 12.49
C HIS A 182 -20.76 -24.18 12.79
N MET A 183 -20.09 -24.38 13.92
CA MET A 183 -19.78 -25.70 14.44
C MET A 183 -20.15 -25.78 15.92
N VAL A 184 -20.67 -26.88 16.35
CA VAL A 184 -20.87 -27.18 17.78
C VAL A 184 -20.18 -28.49 18.09
N ASN A 185 -19.31 -28.47 19.11
CA ASN A 185 -18.47 -29.62 19.49
C ASN A 185 -17.63 -30.15 18.30
N ASP A 186 -17.08 -29.22 17.50
CA ASP A 186 -16.29 -29.47 16.31
C ASP A 186 -17.04 -30.15 15.14
N VAL A 187 -18.35 -30.27 15.23
CA VAL A 187 -19.21 -30.76 14.15
C VAL A 187 -19.91 -29.58 13.47
N VAL A 188 -19.86 -29.51 12.13
CA VAL A 188 -20.49 -28.43 11.36
C VAL A 188 -22.01 -28.50 11.54
N THR A 189 -22.62 -27.43 11.98
CA THR A 189 -24.08 -27.32 12.13
C THR A 189 -24.73 -26.61 10.95
N VAL A 190 -24.08 -25.61 10.38
CA VAL A 190 -24.49 -24.95 9.13
C VAL A 190 -23.28 -24.54 8.31
N ASP A 191 -23.46 -24.51 6.99
CA ASP A 191 -22.48 -24.03 6.02
C ASP A 191 -23.20 -23.21 4.95
N VAL A 192 -23.14 -21.88 5.05
CA VAL A 192 -23.89 -20.97 4.20
C VAL A 192 -22.97 -20.12 3.34
N THR A 193 -23.25 -20.08 2.04
CA THR A 193 -22.72 -19.05 1.14
C THR A 193 -23.73 -17.90 1.10
N GLU A 194 -23.33 -16.76 1.61
CA GLU A 194 -24.18 -15.57 1.74
C GLU A 194 -24.04 -14.67 0.51
N ASN A 195 -25.00 -14.75 -0.38
CA ASN A 195 -25.04 -13.99 -1.64
C ASN A 195 -26.18 -12.95 -1.66
N HIS A 196 -26.73 -12.61 -0.50
CA HIS A 196 -27.75 -11.58 -0.40
C HIS A 196 -27.16 -10.20 -0.82
N PRO A 197 -27.88 -9.36 -1.60
CA PRO A 197 -27.42 -8.04 -1.99
C PRO A 197 -26.99 -7.14 -0.81
N ASP A 198 -27.71 -7.23 0.32
CA ASP A 198 -27.44 -6.46 1.54
C ASP A 198 -26.62 -7.24 2.56
N ALA A 199 -25.83 -8.24 2.14
CA ALA A 199 -24.98 -9.04 3.03
C ALA A 199 -24.03 -8.16 3.88
N ILE A 200 -24.01 -8.40 5.19
CA ILE A 200 -23.20 -7.62 6.12
C ILE A 200 -21.79 -8.25 6.17
N ALA A 201 -20.79 -7.51 5.68
CA ALA A 201 -19.41 -7.98 5.60
C ALA A 201 -18.59 -7.78 6.88
N LYS A 202 -18.99 -6.83 7.75
CA LYS A 202 -18.32 -6.50 9.01
C LYS A 202 -19.28 -5.87 10.01
N GLY A 203 -19.01 -5.98 11.30
CA GLY A 203 -19.82 -5.38 12.36
C GLY A 203 -19.47 -5.92 13.74
N HIS A 204 -20.30 -5.62 14.73
CA HIS A 204 -20.06 -5.98 16.13
C HIS A 204 -20.22 -7.47 16.41
N LEU A 205 -19.58 -7.92 17.49
CA LEU A 205 -19.73 -9.22 18.14
C LEU A 205 -20.48 -9.05 19.45
N GLY A 206 -21.50 -9.88 19.72
CA GLY A 206 -22.29 -9.79 20.95
C GLY A 206 -22.84 -11.13 21.41
N LEU A 207 -23.01 -11.30 22.72
CA LEU A 207 -23.64 -12.46 23.39
C LEU A 207 -25.07 -12.08 23.74
N GLN A 208 -26.04 -12.95 23.40
CA GLN A 208 -27.46 -12.63 23.55
C GLN A 208 -28.05 -13.06 24.88
N LEU A 209 -28.90 -12.19 25.46
CA LEU A 209 -30.01 -12.57 26.34
C LEU A 209 -31.35 -12.38 25.61
N HIS A 210 -32.11 -13.45 25.50
CA HIS A 210 -33.37 -13.42 24.79
C HIS A 210 -34.52 -13.00 25.71
N ARG A 211 -35.44 -12.17 25.20
CA ARG A 211 -36.67 -11.81 25.90
C ARG A 211 -37.60 -13.03 26.11
N GLY A 212 -38.45 -12.96 27.07
CA GLY A 212 -39.52 -13.96 27.29
C GLY A 212 -39.34 -14.72 28.60
N VAL A 213 -39.39 -16.04 28.57
CA VAL A 213 -39.27 -16.87 29.78
C VAL A 213 -37.88 -16.68 30.42
N PRO A 214 -37.78 -16.79 31.75
CA PRO A 214 -36.50 -16.70 32.45
C PRO A 214 -35.46 -17.64 31.85
N MET A 215 -34.22 -17.15 31.75
CA MET A 215 -33.13 -17.91 31.17
C MET A 215 -31.79 -17.59 31.86
N LYS A 216 -30.87 -18.53 31.77
CA LYS A 216 -29.48 -18.35 32.15
C LYS A 216 -28.57 -18.87 31.04
N VAL A 217 -27.59 -18.09 30.67
CA VAL A 217 -26.54 -18.49 29.73
C VAL A 217 -25.17 -18.19 30.33
N GLU A 218 -24.24 -19.10 30.13
CA GLU A 218 -22.89 -19.01 30.67
C GLU A 218 -21.87 -19.20 29.55
N PHE A 219 -20.88 -18.25 29.46
CA PHE A 219 -19.82 -18.25 28.46
C PHE A 219 -18.44 -18.23 29.12
N LYS A 220 -17.49 -19.01 28.57
CA LYS A 220 -16.08 -18.96 28.96
C LYS A 220 -15.18 -19.31 27.79
N ALA A 221 -13.86 -19.11 27.92
CA ALA A 221 -12.86 -19.39 26.91
C ALA A 221 -13.21 -18.75 25.55
N LEU A 222 -13.58 -17.46 25.56
CA LEU A 222 -13.94 -16.69 24.36
C LEU A 222 -12.68 -16.34 23.59
N LYS A 223 -12.46 -17.00 22.46
CA LYS A 223 -11.26 -16.83 21.62
C LYS A 223 -11.64 -16.23 20.28
N TYR A 224 -10.85 -15.28 19.83
CA TYR A 224 -11.01 -14.62 18.55
C TYR A 224 -9.72 -14.70 17.75
N LYS A 225 -9.83 -14.98 16.48
CA LYS A 225 -8.71 -15.00 15.54
C LYS A 225 -9.12 -14.29 14.26
N LYS A 226 -8.45 -13.16 13.96
CA LYS A 226 -8.63 -12.46 12.69
C LYS A 226 -8.04 -13.31 11.57
N LEU A 227 -8.79 -13.50 10.50
CA LEU A 227 -8.41 -14.34 9.36
C LEU A 227 -8.11 -13.50 8.13
N SER A 228 -7.12 -13.91 7.35
CA SER A 228 -6.81 -13.35 6.03
C SER A 228 -5.98 -14.33 5.20
N GLY A 229 -6.00 -14.21 3.90
CA GLY A 229 -5.12 -14.96 2.98
C GLY A 229 -5.11 -16.47 3.22
N ALA A 230 -3.94 -17.05 3.51
CA ALA A 230 -3.77 -18.49 3.74
C ALA A 230 -4.46 -18.99 5.02
N ALA A 231 -4.50 -18.16 6.09
CA ALA A 231 -5.16 -18.52 7.34
C ALA A 231 -6.69 -18.65 7.15
N ALA A 232 -7.29 -17.79 6.34
CA ALA A 232 -8.70 -17.86 5.99
C ALA A 232 -9.02 -19.12 5.18
N ARG A 233 -8.21 -19.46 4.20
CA ARG A 233 -8.35 -20.72 3.45
C ARG A 233 -8.22 -21.93 4.34
N LYS A 234 -7.20 -21.97 5.21
CA LYS A 234 -6.99 -23.09 6.14
C LYS A 234 -8.13 -23.23 7.15
N ALA A 235 -8.70 -22.12 7.64
CA ALA A 235 -9.85 -22.16 8.52
C ALA A 235 -11.09 -22.76 7.84
N LEU A 236 -11.35 -22.41 6.58
CA LEU A 236 -12.42 -23.01 5.78
C LEU A 236 -12.16 -24.51 5.52
N GLU A 237 -10.95 -24.91 5.17
CA GLU A 237 -10.54 -26.30 4.98
C GLU A 237 -10.77 -27.12 6.26
N ASN A 238 -10.31 -26.59 7.39
CA ASN A 238 -10.47 -27.27 8.69
C ASN A 238 -11.95 -27.41 9.07
N ALA A 239 -12.78 -26.40 8.78
CA ALA A 239 -14.20 -26.42 9.09
C ALA A 239 -15.00 -27.35 8.18
N THR A 240 -14.66 -27.47 6.90
CA THR A 240 -15.49 -28.20 5.91
C THR A 240 -14.93 -29.55 5.51
N GLY A 241 -13.63 -29.83 5.78
CA GLY A 241 -12.92 -30.99 5.24
C GLY A 241 -12.67 -30.89 3.71
N GLU A 242 -13.16 -29.84 3.07
CA GLU A 242 -12.96 -29.60 1.65
C GLU A 242 -11.54 -29.11 1.39
N LYS A 243 -10.65 -29.98 0.92
CA LYS A 243 -9.37 -29.53 0.37
C LYS A 243 -9.66 -28.62 -0.82
N PRO A 244 -8.98 -27.46 -0.97
CA PRO A 244 -9.16 -26.66 -2.15
C PRO A 244 -8.85 -27.55 -3.34
N LYS A 245 -9.82 -27.75 -4.20
CA LYS A 245 -9.59 -28.37 -5.50
C LYS A 245 -8.50 -27.50 -6.16
N LYS A 246 -7.28 -28.04 -6.32
CA LYS A 246 -6.36 -27.51 -7.31
C LYS A 246 -7.20 -27.42 -8.59
N GLN A 247 -7.53 -26.23 -9.00
CA GLN A 247 -8.09 -25.99 -10.32
C GLN A 247 -6.99 -26.36 -11.33
N ALA A 248 -6.90 -27.66 -11.62
CA ALA A 248 -6.42 -28.09 -12.91
C ALA A 248 -7.53 -27.68 -13.87
N SER A 249 -7.40 -26.51 -14.45
CA SER A 249 -8.28 -26.03 -15.49
C SER A 249 -8.05 -26.86 -16.76
N LYS A 250 -8.80 -27.98 -16.91
CA LYS A 250 -9.30 -28.29 -18.26
C LYS A 250 -10.45 -27.31 -18.47
N PRO A 251 -10.42 -26.49 -19.52
CA PRO A 251 -11.53 -25.59 -19.79
C PRO A 251 -12.75 -26.44 -20.12
N ALA A 252 -13.77 -26.36 -19.26
CA ALA A 252 -15.11 -26.71 -19.69
C ALA A 252 -15.45 -25.86 -20.91
N PRO A 253 -16.19 -26.37 -21.92
CA PRO A 253 -16.63 -25.55 -23.03
C PRO A 253 -17.38 -24.35 -22.45
N LYS A 254 -16.83 -23.17 -22.69
CA LYS A 254 -17.44 -21.90 -22.27
C LYS A 254 -18.85 -21.88 -22.85
N PRO A 255 -19.92 -21.66 -22.04
CA PRO A 255 -21.16 -21.20 -22.63
C PRO A 255 -20.79 -19.97 -23.45
N LYS A 256 -21.28 -19.86 -24.68
CA LYS A 256 -21.17 -18.65 -25.48
C LYS A 256 -21.88 -17.55 -24.65
N MET A 257 -21.09 -16.88 -23.83
CA MET A 257 -21.47 -15.63 -23.23
C MET A 257 -21.41 -14.63 -24.38
N GLU A 258 -22.58 -14.20 -24.86
CA GLU A 258 -22.66 -12.96 -25.58
C GLU A 258 -21.87 -11.95 -24.77
N SER A 259 -20.87 -11.37 -25.40
CA SER A 259 -19.97 -10.43 -24.76
C SER A 259 -20.79 -9.22 -24.33
N LEU A 260 -21.21 -9.22 -23.07
CA LEU A 260 -21.47 -7.94 -22.38
C LEU A 260 -20.16 -7.20 -22.50
N ALA A 261 -20.14 -6.17 -23.36
CA ALA A 261 -18.97 -5.33 -23.57
C ALA A 261 -18.51 -4.86 -22.19
N ARG A 262 -17.36 -5.34 -21.75
CA ARG A 262 -16.78 -4.89 -20.47
C ARG A 262 -16.56 -3.40 -20.62
N SER A 263 -17.19 -2.61 -19.74
CA SER A 263 -17.01 -1.17 -19.70
C SER A 263 -16.17 -0.78 -18.49
N ALA A 264 -15.42 0.29 -18.61
CA ALA A 264 -14.70 0.89 -17.49
C ALA A 264 -15.66 1.33 -16.38
N THR A 265 -15.17 1.46 -15.16
CA THR A 265 -15.99 1.82 -14.00
C THR A 265 -16.78 3.11 -14.25
N SER A 266 -18.09 3.07 -14.05
CA SER A 266 -18.96 4.23 -14.23
C SER A 266 -18.56 5.34 -13.25
N PRO A 267 -18.52 6.63 -13.69
CA PRO A 267 -18.32 7.78 -12.79
C PRO A 267 -19.23 7.79 -11.57
N ALA A 268 -20.48 7.35 -11.72
CA ALA A 268 -21.45 7.28 -10.63
C ALA A 268 -21.07 6.31 -9.49
N ARG A 269 -20.08 5.45 -9.70
CA ARG A 269 -19.54 4.52 -8.70
C ARG A 269 -18.22 4.98 -8.08
N ILE A 270 -17.74 6.16 -8.47
CA ILE A 270 -16.47 6.70 -8.00
C ILE A 270 -16.78 7.76 -6.95
N ASN A 271 -16.33 7.55 -5.73
CA ASN A 271 -16.33 8.58 -4.71
C ASN A 271 -15.21 9.56 -5.02
N ILE A 272 -15.47 10.86 -4.97
CA ILE A 272 -14.49 11.91 -5.21
C ILE A 272 -14.71 13.06 -4.24
N ALA A 273 -13.67 13.81 -3.94
CA ALA A 273 -13.71 14.95 -3.02
C ALA A 273 -14.77 15.99 -3.45
N ASP A 274 -15.34 16.67 -2.45
CA ASP A 274 -16.43 17.65 -2.66
C ASP A 274 -16.03 18.75 -3.65
N GLY A 275 -16.96 19.10 -4.54
CA GLY A 275 -16.76 20.10 -5.57
C GLY A 275 -16.05 19.59 -6.81
N PHE A 276 -15.58 18.36 -6.83
CA PHE A 276 -14.97 17.75 -8.00
C PHE A 276 -15.94 16.89 -8.77
N LYS A 277 -15.71 16.79 -10.08
CA LYS A 277 -16.42 15.92 -11.00
C LYS A 277 -15.44 15.04 -11.74
N ILE A 278 -15.80 13.77 -11.92
CA ILE A 278 -15.04 12.81 -12.73
C ILE A 278 -15.90 12.37 -13.92
N ASP A 279 -15.35 12.44 -15.13
CA ASP A 279 -16.00 12.01 -16.37
C ASP A 279 -15.22 10.84 -16.99
N LEU A 280 -15.91 9.77 -17.42
CA LEU A 280 -15.32 8.72 -18.23
C LEU A 280 -15.25 9.21 -19.69
N LEU A 281 -14.05 9.48 -20.17
CA LEU A 281 -13.80 9.94 -21.54
C LEU A 281 -13.79 8.81 -22.54
N TYR A 282 -13.25 7.66 -22.14
CA TYR A 282 -13.09 6.50 -23.02
C TYR A 282 -13.05 5.21 -22.24
N SER A 283 -13.85 4.23 -22.64
CA SER A 283 -13.73 2.84 -22.19
C SER A 283 -12.94 2.07 -23.25
N VAL A 284 -11.73 1.64 -22.90
CA VAL A 284 -10.79 1.09 -23.87
C VAL A 284 -11.26 -0.27 -24.37
N PRO A 285 -11.37 -0.51 -25.69
CA PRO A 285 -11.67 -1.82 -26.24
C PRO A 285 -10.44 -2.73 -26.07
N MET A 286 -10.52 -3.64 -25.11
CA MET A 286 -9.39 -4.47 -24.70
C MET A 286 -8.83 -5.37 -25.79
N ASP A 287 -9.67 -5.82 -26.71
CA ASP A 287 -9.30 -6.66 -27.85
C ASP A 287 -8.43 -5.91 -28.87
N LYS A 288 -8.58 -4.58 -28.96
CA LYS A 288 -7.88 -3.73 -29.94
C LYS A 288 -6.75 -2.90 -29.35
N GLN A 289 -6.98 -2.32 -28.17
CA GLN A 289 -6.10 -1.29 -27.58
C GLN A 289 -5.56 -1.66 -26.20
N GLY A 290 -5.94 -2.83 -25.68
CA GLY A 290 -5.37 -3.41 -24.48
C GLY A 290 -5.78 -2.77 -23.16
N SER A 291 -4.83 -2.69 -22.27
CA SER A 291 -5.02 -2.15 -20.92
C SER A 291 -3.94 -1.11 -20.66
N TRP A 292 -4.35 0.16 -20.62
CA TRP A 292 -3.43 1.30 -20.57
C TRP A 292 -2.78 1.45 -19.21
N VAL A 293 -1.48 1.79 -19.20
CA VAL A 293 -0.67 1.82 -17.97
C VAL A 293 0.18 3.08 -17.79
N ALA A 294 0.62 3.73 -18.87
CA ALA A 294 1.43 4.94 -18.79
C ALA A 294 0.91 6.01 -19.74
N MET A 295 1.09 7.27 -19.37
CA MET A 295 0.64 8.43 -20.14
C MET A 295 1.69 9.53 -20.15
N CYS A 296 1.78 10.25 -21.26
CA CYS A 296 2.43 11.57 -21.32
C CYS A 296 1.74 12.46 -22.34
N MET A 297 2.10 13.72 -22.36
CA MET A 297 1.64 14.68 -23.38
C MET A 297 2.76 15.03 -24.33
N ASP A 298 2.45 15.18 -25.63
CA ASP A 298 3.40 15.69 -26.60
C ASP A 298 3.39 17.24 -26.70
N ASN A 299 4.28 17.77 -27.50
CA ASN A 299 4.40 19.23 -27.74
C ASN A 299 3.18 19.84 -28.47
N LYS A 300 2.33 19.01 -29.08
CA LYS A 300 1.07 19.41 -29.74
C LYS A 300 -0.14 19.29 -28.82
N ASN A 301 0.07 19.00 -27.53
CA ASN A 301 -0.99 18.78 -26.53
C ASN A 301 -1.89 17.57 -26.83
N ARG A 302 -1.34 16.52 -27.42
CA ARG A 302 -2.01 15.24 -27.59
C ARG A 302 -1.59 14.31 -26.45
N LEU A 303 -2.50 13.47 -26.02
CA LEU A 303 -2.20 12.42 -25.04
C LEU A 303 -1.59 11.23 -25.74
N ILE A 304 -0.50 10.73 -25.20
CA ILE A 304 0.16 9.46 -25.60
C ILE A 304 -0.04 8.48 -24.45
N VAL A 305 -0.51 7.27 -24.79
CA VAL A 305 -0.80 6.20 -23.80
C VAL A 305 -0.25 4.87 -24.26
N SER A 306 0.18 4.02 -23.34
CA SER A 306 0.68 2.66 -23.64
C SER A 306 -0.27 1.56 -23.21
N ASP A 307 -0.46 0.53 -24.03
CA ASP A 307 -0.96 -0.77 -23.60
C ASP A 307 0.17 -1.53 -22.86
N GLN A 308 -0.10 -2.08 -21.71
CA GLN A 308 0.91 -2.79 -20.91
C GLN A 308 1.64 -3.89 -21.67
N TYR A 309 0.99 -4.56 -22.60
CA TYR A 309 1.54 -5.70 -23.39
C TYR A 309 1.56 -5.45 -24.89
N GLY A 310 1.06 -4.33 -25.34
CA GLY A 310 0.90 -3.98 -26.74
C GLY A 310 1.66 -2.72 -27.13
N GLY A 311 1.13 -2.00 -28.12
CA GLY A 311 1.71 -0.78 -28.65
C GLY A 311 1.34 0.48 -27.87
N ILE A 312 1.69 1.61 -28.50
CA ILE A 312 1.44 2.96 -27.96
C ILE A 312 0.44 3.65 -28.87
N PHE A 313 -0.44 4.46 -28.27
CA PHE A 313 -1.49 5.19 -28.98
C PHE A 313 -1.38 6.68 -28.67
N ARG A 314 -1.87 7.52 -29.59
CA ARG A 314 -1.85 8.97 -29.49
C ARG A 314 -3.19 9.56 -29.99
N PHE A 315 -3.68 10.59 -29.32
CA PHE A 315 -4.94 11.25 -29.70
C PHE A 315 -5.04 12.66 -29.10
N PRO A 316 -5.82 13.55 -29.74
CA PRO A 316 -6.10 14.88 -29.20
C PRO A 316 -6.97 14.81 -27.95
N ILE A 317 -6.69 15.69 -27.00
CA ILE A 317 -7.50 15.81 -25.79
C ILE A 317 -8.83 16.50 -26.14
N PRO A 318 -10.01 15.88 -25.86
CA PRO A 318 -11.29 16.49 -26.19
C PRO A 318 -11.58 17.68 -25.26
N ALA A 319 -12.31 18.68 -25.77
CA ALA A 319 -12.79 19.80 -24.95
C ALA A 319 -13.56 19.31 -23.72
N VAL A 320 -13.58 20.09 -22.64
CA VAL A 320 -14.33 19.76 -21.42
C VAL A 320 -15.82 19.53 -21.78
N GLY A 321 -16.40 18.47 -21.22
CA GLY A 321 -17.77 18.02 -21.54
C GLY A 321 -17.88 17.11 -22.78
N LYS A 322 -16.79 16.88 -23.53
CA LYS A 322 -16.77 15.96 -24.68
C LYS A 322 -16.01 14.68 -24.34
N LYS A 323 -16.38 13.57 -24.99
CA LYS A 323 -15.69 12.28 -24.97
C LYS A 323 -14.67 12.20 -26.09
N ILE A 324 -13.74 11.23 -26.00
CA ILE A 324 -12.81 10.93 -27.09
C ILE A 324 -13.58 10.29 -28.26
N ASP A 325 -13.31 10.81 -29.46
CA ASP A 325 -13.72 10.12 -30.69
C ASP A 325 -12.78 8.94 -30.94
N PRO A 326 -13.27 7.68 -30.95
CA PRO A 326 -12.45 6.52 -31.25
C PRO A 326 -11.68 6.61 -32.57
N ALA A 327 -12.22 7.31 -33.58
CA ALA A 327 -11.56 7.51 -34.85
C ALA A 327 -10.34 8.44 -34.79
N SER A 328 -10.22 9.25 -33.74
CA SER A 328 -9.08 10.14 -33.53
C SER A 328 -7.88 9.45 -32.86
N ILE A 329 -8.03 8.19 -32.42
CA ILE A 329 -6.97 7.45 -31.75
C ILE A 329 -6.04 6.82 -32.79
N GLU A 330 -4.84 7.35 -32.88
CA GLU A 330 -3.77 6.84 -33.73
C GLU A 330 -2.92 5.81 -32.98
N GLN A 331 -2.64 4.67 -33.61
CA GLN A 331 -1.62 3.74 -33.12
C GLN A 331 -0.26 4.18 -33.68
N ILE A 332 0.69 4.51 -32.80
CA ILE A 332 2.00 5.06 -33.16
C ILE A 332 3.15 4.04 -33.05
N THR A 333 2.94 2.94 -32.32
CA THR A 333 3.84 1.78 -32.32
C THR A 333 3.05 0.48 -32.33
N TYR A 334 3.70 -0.63 -32.71
CA TYR A 334 3.10 -1.95 -32.69
C TYR A 334 3.96 -2.96 -31.92
N SER A 335 3.33 -3.90 -31.24
CA SER A 335 3.98 -5.06 -30.66
C SER A 335 3.14 -6.31 -30.94
N ALA A 336 3.73 -7.30 -31.60
CA ALA A 336 3.09 -8.57 -31.93
C ALA A 336 2.93 -9.53 -30.72
N GLU A 337 3.50 -9.18 -29.57
CA GLU A 337 3.68 -10.08 -28.44
C GLU A 337 2.44 -10.18 -27.55
N ARG A 338 1.43 -9.38 -27.79
CA ARG A 338 0.18 -9.46 -27.05
C ARG A 338 -0.61 -10.70 -27.46
N ALA A 339 -0.79 -11.62 -26.52
CA ALA A 339 -1.61 -12.80 -26.74
C ALA A 339 -3.05 -12.42 -27.14
N GLY A 340 -3.54 -12.95 -28.26
CA GLY A 340 -4.89 -12.73 -28.76
C GLY A 340 -5.02 -11.60 -29.80
N MET A 341 -3.97 -10.88 -30.12
CA MET A 341 -3.93 -10.01 -31.30
C MET A 341 -3.69 -10.89 -32.54
N GLY A 342 -4.52 -10.70 -33.55
CA GLY A 342 -4.35 -11.38 -34.87
C GLY A 342 -3.02 -11.03 -35.53
N LYS A 343 -2.77 -11.58 -36.74
CA LYS A 343 -1.60 -11.18 -37.54
C LYS A 343 -1.61 -9.67 -37.77
N PRO A 344 -0.43 -8.98 -37.70
CA PRO A 344 -0.35 -7.55 -37.94
C PRO A 344 -0.82 -7.20 -39.36
N THR A 345 -1.55 -6.11 -39.46
CA THR A 345 -1.88 -5.53 -40.79
C THR A 345 -0.62 -4.96 -41.45
N ASP A 346 -0.65 -4.72 -42.76
CA ASP A 346 0.50 -4.15 -43.46
C ASP A 346 0.84 -2.73 -42.98
N ALA A 347 -0.17 -1.96 -42.51
CA ALA A 347 0.05 -0.68 -41.86
C ALA A 347 0.80 -0.83 -40.52
N GLN A 348 0.40 -1.80 -39.69
CA GLN A 348 1.05 -2.07 -38.40
C GLN A 348 2.49 -2.57 -38.51
N LYS A 349 2.81 -3.32 -39.59
CA LYS A 349 4.19 -3.78 -39.88
C LYS A 349 5.15 -2.60 -40.15
N LYS A 350 4.63 -1.46 -40.61
CA LYS A 350 5.42 -0.24 -40.91
C LYS A 350 5.67 0.63 -39.68
N LEU A 351 4.94 0.41 -38.60
CA LEU A 351 5.14 1.17 -37.36
C LEU A 351 6.42 0.72 -36.61
N PRO A 352 7.02 1.58 -35.79
CA PRO A 352 8.08 1.19 -34.86
C PRO A 352 7.66 -0.01 -34.02
N GLN A 353 8.47 -1.07 -34.01
CA GLN A 353 8.15 -2.33 -33.34
C GLN A 353 8.61 -2.25 -31.87
N ILE A 354 7.80 -1.63 -31.00
CA ILE A 354 8.04 -1.49 -29.57
C ILE A 354 6.73 -1.54 -28.80
N GLY A 355 6.74 -2.26 -27.69
CA GLY A 355 5.62 -2.37 -26.76
C GLY A 355 6.09 -2.68 -25.34
N HIS A 356 5.21 -3.16 -24.48
CA HIS A 356 5.49 -3.40 -23.06
C HIS A 356 5.98 -2.17 -22.31
N ALA A 357 5.56 -0.98 -22.76
CA ALA A 357 5.95 0.28 -22.17
C ALA A 357 5.27 0.47 -20.80
N GLN A 358 6.08 0.69 -19.78
CA GLN A 358 5.64 0.99 -18.40
C GLN A 358 5.80 2.47 -18.05
N GLY A 359 6.61 3.20 -18.79
CA GLY A 359 6.82 4.64 -18.64
C GLY A 359 6.97 5.32 -19.99
N LEU A 360 6.42 6.52 -20.11
CA LEU A 360 6.43 7.37 -21.29
C LEU A 360 6.83 8.79 -20.91
N CYS A 361 7.67 9.42 -21.72
CA CYS A 361 8.04 10.83 -21.54
C CYS A 361 8.29 11.45 -22.91
N TYR A 362 7.60 12.53 -23.24
CA TYR A 362 7.90 13.34 -24.40
C TYR A 362 8.81 14.51 -23.98
N ALA A 363 10.05 14.45 -24.42
CA ALA A 363 11.07 15.47 -24.14
C ALA A 363 12.10 15.50 -25.28
N PHE A 364 12.81 16.62 -25.45
CA PHE A 364 13.85 16.77 -26.47
C PHE A 364 13.36 16.36 -27.86
N ASP A 365 12.14 16.80 -28.23
CA ASP A 365 11.44 16.48 -29.49
C ASP A 365 11.41 14.98 -29.82
N SER A 366 11.24 14.16 -28.80
CA SER A 366 11.28 12.71 -28.89
C SER A 366 10.37 12.06 -27.88
N LEU A 367 9.94 10.83 -28.15
CA LEU A 367 9.25 10.01 -27.16
C LEU A 367 10.23 9.01 -26.53
N TYR A 368 10.45 9.14 -25.23
CA TYR A 368 11.18 8.15 -24.44
C TYR A 368 10.23 7.09 -23.93
N VAL A 369 10.66 5.83 -23.98
CA VAL A 369 9.86 4.66 -23.64
C VAL A 369 10.67 3.75 -22.73
N VAL A 370 10.13 3.43 -21.56
CA VAL A 370 10.70 2.46 -20.63
C VAL A 370 9.98 1.13 -20.81
N VAL A 371 10.71 0.10 -21.21
CA VAL A 371 10.18 -1.24 -21.49
C VAL A 371 10.55 -2.21 -20.38
N ASN A 372 9.55 -2.89 -19.82
CA ASN A 372 9.73 -3.95 -18.83
C ASN A 372 9.26 -5.30 -19.37
N SER A 373 10.10 -5.93 -20.18
CA SER A 373 9.80 -7.26 -20.70
C SER A 373 11.08 -8.02 -21.05
N ARG A 374 11.13 -9.31 -20.69
CA ARG A 374 12.21 -10.21 -21.14
C ARG A 374 11.96 -10.78 -22.55
N SER A 375 10.69 -10.89 -22.91
CA SER A 375 10.25 -11.57 -24.16
C SER A 375 9.99 -10.60 -25.28
N SER A 376 10.01 -9.27 -25.04
CA SER A 376 9.82 -8.31 -26.12
C SER A 376 10.98 -8.34 -27.12
N SER A 377 10.69 -8.07 -28.37
CA SER A 377 11.69 -7.97 -29.44
C SER A 377 12.80 -6.96 -29.14
N THR A 378 12.47 -5.93 -28.38
CA THR A 378 13.42 -4.91 -27.90
C THR A 378 14.18 -5.34 -26.64
N GLY A 379 13.63 -6.26 -25.82
CA GLY A 379 14.10 -6.53 -24.45
C GLY A 379 13.77 -5.39 -23.48
N ALA A 380 14.10 -5.58 -22.19
CA ALA A 380 13.96 -4.52 -21.21
C ALA A 380 14.97 -3.39 -21.42
N GLY A 381 14.55 -2.15 -21.21
CA GLY A 381 15.45 -1.01 -21.40
C GLY A 381 14.75 0.34 -21.51
N VAL A 382 15.55 1.34 -21.77
CA VAL A 382 15.13 2.71 -22.11
C VAL A 382 15.39 2.93 -23.59
N PHE A 383 14.37 3.42 -24.29
CA PHE A 383 14.39 3.65 -25.73
C PHE A 383 13.94 5.08 -26.04
N ARG A 384 14.38 5.60 -27.18
CA ARG A 384 14.00 6.91 -27.70
C ARG A 384 13.47 6.73 -29.12
N LEU A 385 12.27 7.25 -29.37
CA LEU A 385 11.61 7.25 -30.68
C LEU A 385 11.73 8.65 -31.28
N LEU A 386 12.18 8.70 -32.53
CA LEU A 386 12.41 9.93 -33.29
C LEU A 386 11.46 9.96 -34.50
N ASP A 387 11.05 11.18 -34.83
CA ASP A 387 10.49 11.57 -36.12
C ASP A 387 11.61 12.28 -36.89
N THR A 388 12.32 11.51 -37.75
CA THR A 388 13.53 12.04 -38.41
C THR A 388 13.22 12.84 -39.67
N ASN A 389 12.04 12.67 -40.26
CA ASN A 389 11.60 13.35 -41.47
C ASN A 389 10.58 14.47 -41.20
N GLN A 390 10.17 14.67 -39.92
CA GLN A 390 9.26 15.70 -39.45
C GLN A 390 7.83 15.58 -40.04
N ASP A 391 7.36 14.34 -40.33
CA ASP A 391 6.00 14.07 -40.80
C ASP A 391 5.00 13.77 -39.67
N ASP A 392 5.40 14.02 -38.41
CA ASP A 392 4.64 13.73 -37.19
C ASP A 392 4.45 12.24 -36.89
N LYS A 393 5.31 11.39 -37.49
CA LYS A 393 5.34 9.94 -37.22
C LYS A 393 6.72 9.53 -36.74
N PHE A 394 6.74 8.68 -35.72
CA PHE A 394 8.01 8.08 -35.30
C PHE A 394 8.46 7.04 -36.31
N ASP A 395 9.69 7.19 -36.82
CA ASP A 395 10.27 6.31 -37.84
C ASP A 395 11.57 5.62 -37.38
N LYS A 396 12.15 6.05 -36.26
CA LYS A 396 13.42 5.50 -35.77
C LYS A 396 13.38 5.22 -34.28
N ILE A 397 13.86 4.02 -33.86
CA ILE A 397 14.06 3.64 -32.46
C ILE A 397 15.57 3.67 -32.14
N ILE A 398 15.95 4.39 -31.10
CA ILE A 398 17.30 4.39 -30.54
C ILE A 398 17.26 3.69 -29.19
N THR A 399 18.15 2.74 -28.95
CA THR A 399 18.36 2.15 -27.64
C THR A 399 19.23 3.10 -26.82
N ILE A 400 18.65 3.68 -25.75
CA ILE A 400 19.36 4.50 -24.78
C ILE A 400 20.13 3.61 -23.81
N LYS A 401 19.45 2.59 -23.25
CA LYS A 401 20.08 1.65 -22.32
C LYS A 401 19.37 0.29 -22.37
N LYS A 402 20.11 -0.78 -22.51
CA LYS A 402 19.61 -2.14 -22.24
C LYS A 402 19.70 -2.43 -20.75
N LEU A 403 18.68 -3.09 -20.19
CA LEU A 403 18.59 -3.40 -18.78
C LEU A 403 18.43 -4.91 -18.56
N SER A 404 19.11 -5.45 -17.56
CA SER A 404 18.99 -6.86 -17.15
C SER A 404 17.78 -7.10 -16.25
N ALA A 405 16.63 -6.54 -16.61
CA ALA A 405 15.41 -6.68 -15.84
C ALA A 405 14.79 -8.07 -15.94
N THR A 406 14.14 -8.50 -14.86
CA THR A 406 13.52 -9.84 -14.81
C THR A 406 12.20 -9.94 -15.58
N GLY A 407 11.65 -8.81 -16.06
CA GLY A 407 10.29 -8.73 -16.61
C GLY A 407 9.20 -8.94 -15.55
N GLY A 408 9.57 -8.85 -14.25
CA GLY A 408 8.68 -8.97 -13.11
C GLY A 408 8.00 -7.65 -12.74
N GLU A 409 7.27 -7.67 -11.63
CA GLU A 409 6.49 -6.52 -11.16
C GLU A 409 7.35 -5.32 -10.76
N HIS A 410 8.59 -5.55 -10.31
CA HIS A 410 9.51 -4.54 -9.80
C HIS A 410 10.61 -4.21 -10.82
N GLY A 411 10.22 -4.09 -12.07
CA GLY A 411 11.11 -3.80 -13.19
C GLY A 411 11.46 -2.32 -13.35
N PRO A 412 11.96 -1.94 -14.56
CA PRO A 412 12.05 -0.54 -14.95
C PRO A 412 10.63 0.02 -15.17
N HIS A 413 10.40 1.24 -14.68
CA HIS A 413 9.06 1.82 -14.64
C HIS A 413 8.95 3.16 -15.36
N ALA A 414 9.37 4.26 -14.78
CA ALA A 414 9.13 5.59 -15.32
C ALA A 414 10.39 6.29 -15.82
N ILE A 415 10.18 7.30 -16.63
CA ILE A 415 11.17 8.29 -17.06
C ILE A 415 10.50 9.66 -17.09
N ILE A 416 11.12 10.65 -16.46
CA ILE A 416 10.59 12.01 -16.35
C ILE A 416 11.67 13.06 -16.64
N PRO A 417 11.30 14.28 -17.07
CA PRO A 417 12.28 15.35 -17.26
C PRO A 417 12.89 15.79 -15.93
N ALA A 418 14.19 15.99 -15.90
CA ALA A 418 14.86 16.63 -14.79
C ALA A 418 14.61 18.15 -14.79
N PRO A 419 14.61 18.82 -13.62
CA PRO A 419 14.30 20.25 -13.52
C PRO A 419 15.35 21.17 -14.19
N ASP A 420 16.50 20.65 -14.49
CA ASP A 420 17.57 21.40 -15.18
C ASP A 420 17.33 21.58 -16.68
N GLY A 421 16.31 20.93 -17.25
CA GLY A 421 15.96 20.96 -18.67
C GLY A 421 17.01 20.32 -19.60
N LYS A 422 17.97 19.58 -19.06
CA LYS A 422 19.08 18.96 -19.80
C LYS A 422 19.14 17.44 -19.63
N HIS A 423 18.57 16.92 -18.56
CA HIS A 423 18.63 15.51 -18.20
C HIS A 423 17.23 14.90 -18.03
N LEU A 424 17.21 13.61 -17.85
CA LEU A 424 16.03 12.82 -17.51
C LEU A 424 16.32 12.02 -16.23
N TYR A 425 15.29 11.79 -15.42
CA TYR A 425 15.34 10.85 -14.31
C TYR A 425 14.66 9.55 -14.72
N VAL A 426 15.28 8.41 -14.41
CA VAL A 426 14.72 7.09 -14.63
C VAL A 426 14.46 6.39 -13.30
N VAL A 427 13.35 5.64 -13.24
CA VAL A 427 12.83 4.99 -12.03
C VAL A 427 12.89 3.49 -12.18
N MET A 428 13.63 2.81 -11.31
CA MET A 428 13.93 1.38 -11.38
C MET A 428 13.53 0.67 -10.11
N GLY A 429 12.59 -0.30 -10.20
CA GLY A 429 12.23 -1.17 -9.08
C GLY A 429 13.36 -2.17 -8.74
N ASN A 430 13.25 -2.83 -7.59
CA ASN A 430 14.34 -3.63 -7.02
C ASN A 430 14.64 -4.96 -7.73
N GLN A 431 13.91 -5.30 -8.79
CA GLN A 431 14.25 -6.41 -9.72
C GLN A 431 14.97 -5.91 -10.98
N THR A 432 15.44 -4.67 -10.98
CA THR A 432 16.27 -4.08 -12.03
C THR A 432 17.65 -3.81 -11.46
N PRO A 433 18.64 -4.68 -11.69
CA PRO A 433 20.02 -4.42 -11.27
C PRO A 433 20.56 -3.13 -11.88
N LEU A 434 21.54 -2.52 -11.22
CA LEU A 434 22.31 -1.43 -11.82
C LEU A 434 22.97 -1.92 -13.11
N PRO A 435 22.97 -1.13 -14.18
CA PRO A 435 23.80 -1.42 -15.34
C PRO A 435 25.27 -1.48 -14.94
N GLU A 436 26.03 -2.46 -15.43
CA GLU A 436 27.47 -2.59 -15.08
C GLU A 436 28.30 -1.39 -15.52
N ASP A 437 27.83 -0.67 -16.54
CA ASP A 437 28.47 0.50 -17.15
C ASP A 437 27.83 1.83 -16.70
N TYR A 438 27.30 1.91 -15.46
CA TYR A 438 26.90 3.21 -14.92
C TYR A 438 28.14 4.12 -14.78
N THR A 439 27.96 5.42 -15.05
CA THR A 439 29.09 6.33 -15.17
C THR A 439 29.51 6.98 -13.85
N HIS A 440 28.58 7.04 -12.88
CA HIS A 440 28.81 7.65 -11.57
C HIS A 440 27.70 7.21 -10.58
N SER A 441 28.05 7.22 -9.29
CA SER A 441 27.08 7.05 -8.21
C SER A 441 27.22 8.18 -7.19
N ARG A 442 26.10 8.83 -6.84
CA ARG A 442 26.01 9.78 -5.73
C ARG A 442 25.88 9.03 -4.39
N VAL A 443 25.41 7.79 -4.45
CA VAL A 443 25.23 6.92 -3.28
C VAL A 443 26.57 6.24 -2.95
N PRO A 444 26.86 5.94 -1.67
CA PRO A 444 27.96 5.06 -1.30
C PRO A 444 27.85 3.71 -1.99
N GLU A 445 28.97 3.13 -2.43
CA GLU A 445 29.00 1.89 -3.23
C GLU A 445 29.31 0.63 -2.42
N LEU A 446 29.45 0.74 -1.09
CA LEU A 446 29.71 -0.38 -0.19
C LEU A 446 28.43 -0.80 0.52
N TRP A 447 28.02 -2.04 0.27
CA TRP A 447 26.83 -2.66 0.86
C TRP A 447 27.18 -3.94 1.63
N GLY A 448 28.28 -3.95 2.38
CA GLY A 448 28.80 -5.10 3.11
C GLY A 448 27.80 -5.66 4.13
N GLU A 449 27.00 -4.79 4.76
CA GLU A 449 25.98 -5.20 5.72
C GLU A 449 24.86 -6.07 5.12
N ASP A 450 24.67 -6.07 3.81
CA ASP A 450 23.67 -6.95 3.16
C ASP A 450 24.03 -8.44 3.30
N GLN A 451 25.29 -8.75 3.50
CA GLN A 451 25.75 -10.13 3.72
C GLN A 451 25.30 -10.70 5.07
N LEU A 452 24.89 -9.84 6.01
CA LEU A 452 24.40 -10.25 7.32
C LEU A 452 22.94 -10.73 7.28
N TYR A 453 22.23 -10.50 6.19
CA TYR A 453 20.83 -10.81 6.10
C TYR A 453 20.57 -12.13 5.39
N PRO A 454 19.56 -12.92 5.82
CA PRO A 454 19.23 -14.17 5.15
C PRO A 454 18.78 -13.91 3.72
N SER A 455 19.23 -14.77 2.81
CA SER A 455 18.79 -14.71 1.40
C SER A 455 17.29 -14.92 1.31
N LEU A 456 16.61 -14.04 0.56
CA LEU A 456 15.19 -14.21 0.29
C LEU A 456 14.91 -15.42 -0.60
N GLN A 457 13.81 -16.08 -0.27
CA GLN A 457 13.11 -17.02 -1.14
C GLN A 457 11.99 -16.27 -1.90
N TYR A 458 11.16 -16.98 -2.62
CA TYR A 458 10.03 -16.45 -3.37
C TYR A 458 10.43 -15.46 -4.49
N PHE A 459 9.52 -14.53 -4.81
CA PHE A 459 9.66 -13.65 -5.96
C PHE A 459 10.80 -12.62 -5.85
N MET A 460 11.29 -12.39 -4.61
CA MET A 460 12.43 -11.49 -4.38
C MET A 460 13.79 -12.19 -4.40
N LYS A 461 13.84 -13.50 -4.69
CA LYS A 461 15.10 -14.26 -4.78
C LYS A 461 16.04 -13.63 -5.82
N GLY A 462 17.26 -13.31 -5.40
CA GLY A 462 18.28 -12.72 -6.25
C GLY A 462 18.21 -11.18 -6.39
N ALA A 463 17.27 -10.51 -5.75
CA ALA A 463 17.31 -9.07 -5.62
C ALA A 463 18.38 -8.69 -4.60
N VAL A 464 19.46 -8.06 -5.05
CA VAL A 464 20.62 -7.66 -4.23
C VAL A 464 20.78 -6.15 -4.23
N ALA A 465 21.44 -5.61 -3.20
CA ALA A 465 21.75 -4.18 -3.16
C ALA A 465 22.49 -3.74 -4.44
N PRO A 466 22.28 -2.50 -4.90
CA PRO A 466 21.56 -1.39 -4.24
C PRO A 466 20.04 -1.40 -4.41
N LEU A 467 19.44 -2.39 -5.09
CA LEU A 467 18.01 -2.57 -5.21
C LEU A 467 17.33 -1.48 -6.07
N GLY A 468 16.05 -1.14 -5.75
CA GLY A 468 15.36 -0.06 -6.46
C GLY A 468 16.13 1.25 -6.38
N HIS A 469 16.23 1.97 -7.51
CA HIS A 469 17.08 3.14 -7.61
C HIS A 469 16.51 4.21 -8.56
N PHE A 470 17.02 5.42 -8.41
CA PHE A 470 16.87 6.50 -9.36
C PHE A 470 18.22 6.78 -10.03
N ALA A 471 18.19 7.03 -11.32
CA ALA A 471 19.36 7.52 -12.04
C ALA A 471 19.01 8.76 -12.88
N GLN A 472 19.99 9.67 -12.99
CA GLN A 472 19.97 10.78 -13.93
C GLN A 472 20.71 10.37 -15.19
N ILE A 473 20.12 10.65 -16.35
CA ILE A 473 20.71 10.33 -17.66
C ILE A 473 20.69 11.56 -18.56
N ASP A 474 21.66 11.68 -19.47
CA ASP A 474 21.56 12.63 -20.58
C ASP A 474 20.59 12.09 -21.67
N PRO A 475 20.09 12.95 -22.57
CA PRO A 475 19.12 12.57 -23.58
C PRO A 475 19.58 11.46 -24.54
N GLU A 476 20.88 11.27 -24.71
CA GLU A 476 21.49 10.24 -25.57
C GLU A 476 21.89 8.98 -24.81
N GLY A 477 21.77 8.98 -23.47
CA GLY A 477 22.12 7.83 -22.62
C GLY A 477 23.62 7.57 -22.47
N LYS A 478 24.48 8.55 -22.75
CA LYS A 478 25.93 8.45 -22.57
C LYS A 478 26.32 8.45 -21.10
N THR A 479 25.47 9.01 -20.26
CA THR A 479 25.66 9.06 -18.81
C THR A 479 24.53 8.31 -18.10
N TRP A 480 24.90 7.60 -17.05
CA TRP A 480 23.98 6.96 -16.11
C TRP A 480 24.50 7.23 -14.70
N GLU A 481 23.93 8.19 -14.03
CA GLU A 481 24.37 8.64 -12.71
C GLU A 481 23.36 8.21 -11.65
N VAL A 482 23.75 7.27 -10.77
CA VAL A 482 22.89 6.77 -9.70
C VAL A 482 22.70 7.84 -8.64
N MET A 483 21.46 8.26 -8.42
CA MET A 483 21.11 9.36 -7.50
C MET A 483 20.77 8.87 -6.10
N SER A 484 19.94 7.85 -6.02
CA SER A 484 19.35 7.34 -4.77
C SER A 484 19.00 5.86 -4.91
N THR A 485 19.04 5.12 -3.80
CA THR A 485 18.84 3.67 -3.75
C THR A 485 17.96 3.24 -2.58
N GLY A 486 17.83 1.92 -2.38
CA GLY A 486 17.14 1.36 -1.22
C GLY A 486 15.63 1.42 -1.28
N PHE A 487 15.06 1.47 -2.48
CA PHE A 487 13.62 1.37 -2.71
C PHE A 487 13.21 -0.09 -2.97
N ARG A 488 11.91 -0.36 -2.81
CA ARG A 488 11.32 -1.65 -3.17
C ARG A 488 10.74 -1.62 -4.57
N ASN A 489 9.68 -0.84 -4.78
CA ASN A 489 8.99 -0.76 -6.06
C ASN A 489 8.30 0.60 -6.21
N GLN A 490 9.08 1.63 -6.24
CA GLN A 490 8.62 2.95 -6.68
C GLN A 490 8.30 2.87 -8.18
N TYR A 491 7.09 3.24 -8.54
CA TYR A 491 6.62 3.10 -9.93
C TYR A 491 6.85 4.36 -10.76
N ASP A 492 6.65 5.51 -10.16
CA ASP A 492 6.70 6.80 -10.83
C ASP A 492 7.26 7.89 -9.91
N ALA A 493 7.54 9.07 -10.45
CA ALA A 493 8.06 10.20 -9.70
C ALA A 493 7.63 11.53 -10.30
N ALA A 494 7.65 12.59 -9.49
CA ALA A 494 7.38 13.94 -9.96
C ALA A 494 8.24 14.96 -9.20
N VAL A 495 8.52 16.08 -9.87
CA VAL A 495 9.33 17.18 -9.34
C VAL A 495 8.42 18.32 -8.92
N ASN A 496 8.65 18.88 -7.72
CA ASN A 496 7.90 20.04 -7.27
C ASN A 496 8.46 21.36 -7.87
N ARG A 497 7.80 22.49 -7.59
CA ARG A 497 8.20 23.81 -8.10
C ARG A 497 9.58 24.27 -7.61
N GLU A 498 10.03 23.72 -6.49
CA GLU A 498 11.33 23.99 -5.89
C GLU A 498 12.46 23.10 -6.47
N GLY A 499 12.13 22.25 -7.46
CA GLY A 499 13.08 21.33 -8.10
C GLY A 499 13.37 20.04 -7.29
N GLU A 500 12.56 19.75 -6.28
CA GLU A 500 12.74 18.58 -5.42
C GLU A 500 11.94 17.39 -5.94
N LEU A 501 12.53 16.19 -5.92
CA LEU A 501 11.99 14.96 -6.48
C LEU A 501 11.23 14.14 -5.42
N PHE A 502 10.04 13.66 -5.77
CA PHE A 502 9.20 12.83 -4.92
C PHE A 502 8.76 11.57 -5.63
N THR A 503 8.55 10.51 -4.85
CA THR A 503 8.02 9.23 -5.34
C THR A 503 7.12 8.56 -4.31
N TYR A 504 6.34 7.61 -4.76
CA TYR A 504 5.51 6.74 -3.94
C TYR A 504 6.04 5.30 -4.04
N ASP A 505 6.58 4.77 -2.93
CA ASP A 505 7.25 3.46 -2.87
C ASP A 505 6.34 2.41 -2.22
N ALA A 506 6.50 1.17 -2.65
CA ALA A 506 5.72 0.02 -2.20
C ALA A 506 5.93 -0.30 -0.71
N ASP A 507 4.93 -0.97 -0.15
CA ASP A 507 4.98 -1.56 1.18
C ASP A 507 5.91 -2.79 1.23
N MET A 508 6.02 -3.36 2.44
CA MET A 508 6.74 -4.59 2.67
C MET A 508 5.82 -5.58 3.38
N GLU A 509 5.62 -6.74 2.77
CA GLU A 509 4.72 -7.77 3.28
C GLU A 509 5.46 -9.08 3.58
N TRP A 510 6.03 -9.74 2.60
CA TRP A 510 6.53 -11.10 2.67
C TRP A 510 8.04 -11.20 2.47
N ASP A 511 8.75 -10.11 2.64
CA ASP A 511 10.15 -10.01 2.24
C ASP A 511 11.12 -10.88 3.07
N MET A 512 10.69 -11.37 4.24
CA MET A 512 11.46 -12.29 5.09
C MET A 512 10.75 -13.62 5.33
N ASN A 513 9.85 -14.04 4.47
CA ASN A 513 8.98 -15.20 4.70
C ASN A 513 8.10 -15.10 5.95
N THR A 514 7.95 -13.92 6.48
CA THR A 514 7.11 -13.59 7.63
C THR A 514 6.10 -12.52 7.23
N PRO A 515 4.94 -12.45 7.86
CA PRO A 515 3.93 -11.44 7.55
C PRO A 515 4.32 -10.07 8.13
N TRP A 516 5.51 -9.60 7.82
CA TRP A 516 5.92 -8.24 8.14
C TRP A 516 5.10 -7.26 7.33
N TYR A 517 4.69 -6.19 7.97
CA TYR A 517 4.03 -5.10 7.30
C TYR A 517 4.78 -3.79 7.56
N ARG A 518 5.13 -3.11 6.48
CA ARG A 518 5.52 -1.72 6.48
C ARG A 518 4.70 -0.99 5.44
N PRO A 519 4.15 0.20 5.76
CA PRO A 519 3.24 0.90 4.84
C PRO A 519 3.94 1.31 3.55
N THR A 520 3.15 1.44 2.49
CA THR A 520 3.55 2.24 1.33
C THR A 520 3.84 3.66 1.78
N ARG A 521 4.76 4.33 1.13
CA ARG A 521 5.28 5.60 1.65
C ARG A 521 5.63 6.61 0.55
N VAL A 522 5.40 7.87 0.84
CA VAL A 522 5.90 8.98 0.04
C VAL A 522 7.32 9.32 0.48
N ASN A 523 8.23 9.37 -0.46
CA ASN A 523 9.63 9.70 -0.22
C ASN A 523 10.02 11.00 -0.94
N HIS A 524 10.79 11.84 -0.25
CA HIS A 524 11.52 12.96 -0.84
C HIS A 524 12.91 12.43 -1.25
N VAL A 525 13.15 12.33 -2.55
CA VAL A 525 14.37 11.73 -3.12
C VAL A 525 15.45 12.79 -3.21
N ILE A 526 16.45 12.70 -2.33
CA ILE A 526 17.61 13.60 -2.32
C ILE A 526 18.88 12.87 -2.79
N ASP A 527 19.85 13.62 -3.26
CA ASP A 527 21.12 13.08 -3.77
C ASP A 527 21.88 12.27 -2.71
N GLY A 528 22.32 11.08 -3.11
CA GLY A 528 23.04 10.15 -2.24
C GLY A 528 22.22 9.47 -1.17
N SER A 529 20.88 9.58 -1.21
CA SER A 529 20.00 8.95 -0.23
C SER A 529 19.86 7.44 -0.45
N ASP A 530 19.67 6.72 0.67
CA ASP A 530 19.31 5.32 0.72
C ASP A 530 18.06 5.17 1.57
N PHE A 531 17.00 4.58 1.01
CA PHE A 531 15.72 4.41 1.70
C PHE A 531 15.63 3.09 2.47
N GLY A 532 16.73 2.35 2.55
CA GLY A 532 16.96 1.28 3.51
C GLY A 532 16.29 -0.04 3.22
N TRP A 533 15.59 -0.21 2.08
CA TRP A 533 15.05 -1.53 1.76
C TRP A 533 16.20 -2.51 1.45
N ARG A 534 16.17 -3.70 2.03
CA ARG A 534 17.17 -4.75 1.87
C ARG A 534 16.51 -6.11 1.73
N THR A 535 17.11 -6.96 0.91
CA THR A 535 16.73 -8.36 0.77
C THR A 535 16.87 -9.07 2.11
N GLY A 536 15.82 -9.77 2.54
CA GLY A 536 15.84 -10.59 3.76
C GLY A 536 15.58 -9.85 5.06
N SER A 537 15.94 -8.56 5.18
CA SER A 537 15.69 -7.76 6.39
C SER A 537 14.50 -6.85 6.29
N GLY A 538 14.03 -6.66 5.06
CA GLY A 538 13.10 -5.61 4.77
C GLY A 538 13.78 -4.24 4.74
N LYS A 539 13.22 -3.23 5.40
CA LYS A 539 13.79 -1.88 5.42
C LYS A 539 14.63 -1.65 6.65
N PHE A 540 15.81 -1.09 6.50
CA PHE A 540 16.49 -0.46 7.62
C PHE A 540 15.57 0.62 8.21
N MET A 541 15.63 0.73 9.52
CA MET A 541 14.77 1.66 10.24
C MET A 541 15.17 3.10 9.89
N ASP A 542 14.20 3.97 9.81
CA ASP A 542 14.38 5.40 9.55
C ASP A 542 15.17 6.15 10.63
N TYR A 543 15.33 5.54 11.83
CA TYR A 543 16.23 6.06 12.85
C TYR A 543 17.72 5.79 12.57
N CYS A 544 18.06 4.93 11.62
CA CYS A 544 19.43 4.78 11.14
C CYS A 544 19.85 6.07 10.41
N SER A 545 20.98 6.65 10.82
CA SER A 545 21.42 7.95 10.32
C SER A 545 21.87 7.94 8.85
N ASP A 546 22.16 6.77 8.32
CA ASP A 546 22.58 6.54 6.93
C ASP A 546 21.44 6.16 5.99
N THR A 547 20.25 5.94 6.51
CA THR A 547 19.02 5.80 5.71
C THR A 547 18.19 7.07 5.76
N PHE A 548 17.34 7.30 4.76
CA PHE A 548 16.47 8.47 4.74
C PHE A 548 15.03 8.09 5.09
N GLY A 549 14.36 8.93 5.88
CA GLY A 549 13.00 8.69 6.34
C GLY A 549 11.94 9.05 5.30
N THR A 550 10.71 8.63 5.55
CA THR A 550 9.54 8.95 4.73
C THR A 550 9.02 10.37 4.99
N VAL A 551 8.37 10.96 3.99
CA VAL A 551 7.59 12.20 4.11
C VAL A 551 6.21 11.90 4.69
N ALA A 552 5.59 10.79 4.28
CA ALA A 552 4.33 10.31 4.81
C ALA A 552 4.19 8.79 4.58
N ASP A 553 3.71 8.09 5.60
CA ASP A 553 3.21 6.73 5.48
C ASP A 553 1.76 6.76 4.99
N VAL A 554 1.41 5.91 4.02
CA VAL A 554 0.07 5.90 3.40
C VAL A 554 -0.76 4.72 3.90
N GLY A 555 -0.22 3.52 3.89
CA GLY A 555 -0.93 2.32 4.29
C GLY A 555 -0.69 1.15 3.33
N PRO A 556 -1.55 0.12 3.33
CA PRO A 556 -1.45 -0.96 2.36
C PRO A 556 -1.80 -0.44 0.97
N GLY A 557 -1.06 -0.90 -0.05
CA GLY A 557 -1.30 -0.46 -1.42
C GLY A 557 -0.31 -0.99 -2.44
N SER A 558 -0.59 -0.66 -3.70
CA SER A 558 0.29 -0.89 -4.84
C SER A 558 0.53 0.44 -5.55
N PRO A 559 1.63 1.13 -5.25
CA PRO A 559 2.00 2.39 -5.88
C PRO A 559 2.04 2.32 -7.40
N THR A 560 1.47 3.34 -8.06
CA THR A 560 1.54 3.53 -9.51
C THR A 560 1.82 5.00 -9.83
N GLY A 561 1.18 5.58 -10.83
CA GLY A 561 1.44 6.93 -11.29
C GLY A 561 1.31 8.00 -10.20
N VAL A 562 2.13 9.05 -10.32
CA VAL A 562 2.12 10.20 -9.41
C VAL A 562 2.27 11.51 -10.18
N CYS A 563 1.65 12.59 -9.71
CA CYS A 563 1.89 13.93 -10.24
C CYS A 563 1.64 15.01 -9.20
N PHE A 564 2.18 16.19 -9.41
CA PHE A 564 1.72 17.38 -8.69
C PHE A 564 0.49 17.99 -9.35
N GLY A 565 -0.37 18.63 -8.56
CA GLY A 565 -1.56 19.32 -9.06
C GLY A 565 -1.30 20.64 -9.78
N TYR A 566 -0.05 20.95 -10.09
CA TYR A 566 0.34 22.22 -10.73
C TYR A 566 -0.30 22.39 -12.10
N GLY A 567 -0.86 23.58 -12.35
CA GLY A 567 -1.57 23.88 -13.60
C GLY A 567 -3.03 23.44 -13.62
N ALA A 568 -3.49 22.68 -12.62
CA ALA A 568 -4.90 22.34 -12.51
C ALA A 568 -5.74 23.55 -12.08
N LYS A 569 -6.94 23.67 -12.65
CA LYS A 569 -7.98 24.61 -12.19
C LYS A 569 -8.69 24.03 -10.97
N PHE A 570 -7.94 23.78 -9.91
CA PHE A 570 -8.39 23.23 -8.64
C PHE A 570 -8.21 24.27 -7.52
N PRO A 571 -8.82 24.11 -6.36
CA PRO A 571 -8.50 24.90 -5.16
C PRO A 571 -7.01 24.85 -4.82
N ALA A 572 -6.47 25.93 -4.25
CA ALA A 572 -5.04 26.10 -4.00
C ALA A 572 -4.38 24.92 -3.26
N LYS A 573 -5.09 24.32 -2.29
CA LYS A 573 -4.58 23.14 -1.53
C LYS A 573 -4.30 21.95 -2.46
N TYR A 574 -5.09 21.73 -3.49
CA TYR A 574 -4.94 20.64 -4.44
C TYR A 574 -3.95 20.97 -5.55
N GLN A 575 -3.81 22.26 -5.93
CA GLN A 575 -2.77 22.65 -6.88
C GLN A 575 -1.37 22.38 -6.36
N ASN A 576 -1.14 22.49 -5.04
CA ASN A 576 0.15 22.19 -4.40
C ASN A 576 0.25 20.75 -3.87
N ALA A 577 -0.79 19.95 -4.00
CA ALA A 577 -0.79 18.58 -3.54
C ALA A 577 0.03 17.67 -4.47
N PHE A 578 0.69 16.68 -3.88
CA PHE A 578 1.29 15.55 -4.56
C PHE A 578 0.26 14.43 -4.65
N PHE A 579 -0.29 14.17 -5.83
CA PHE A 579 -1.25 13.11 -6.07
C PHE A 579 -0.54 11.79 -6.29
N ILE A 580 -1.01 10.74 -5.64
CA ILE A 580 -0.47 9.39 -5.70
C ILE A 580 -1.57 8.36 -5.91
N SER A 581 -1.33 7.41 -6.80
CA SER A 581 -2.29 6.39 -7.21
C SER A 581 -2.01 5.04 -6.55
N ASP A 582 -3.06 4.35 -6.13
CA ASP A 582 -3.02 2.98 -5.62
C ASP A 582 -3.85 2.04 -6.51
N TRP A 583 -3.17 1.10 -7.14
CA TRP A 583 -3.77 0.14 -8.05
C TRP A 583 -4.65 -0.91 -7.35
N SER A 584 -4.20 -1.42 -6.18
CA SER A 584 -4.84 -2.56 -5.50
C SER A 584 -6.15 -2.20 -4.83
N TYR A 585 -6.22 -1.03 -4.21
CA TYR A 585 -7.40 -0.58 -3.47
C TYR A 585 -8.24 0.42 -4.26
N GLY A 586 -7.78 0.82 -5.45
CA GLY A 586 -8.50 1.76 -6.32
C GLY A 586 -8.66 3.11 -5.67
N LYS A 587 -7.57 3.69 -5.17
CA LYS A 587 -7.56 4.96 -4.46
C LYS A 587 -6.61 5.96 -5.10
N LEU A 588 -7.08 7.17 -5.24
CA LEU A 588 -6.26 8.34 -5.52
C LEU A 588 -6.16 9.17 -4.25
N TYR A 589 -4.94 9.44 -3.80
CA TYR A 589 -4.71 10.29 -2.64
C TYR A 589 -4.14 11.64 -3.06
N ALA A 590 -4.47 12.69 -2.32
CA ALA A 590 -3.80 13.98 -2.34
C ALA A 590 -2.91 14.09 -1.10
N VAL A 591 -1.61 14.21 -1.28
CA VAL A 591 -0.65 14.39 -0.20
C VAL A 591 -0.29 15.87 -0.09
N HIS A 592 -0.73 16.49 1.00
CA HIS A 592 -0.48 17.90 1.29
C HIS A 592 0.89 18.02 1.96
N LEU A 593 1.87 18.45 1.17
CA LEU A 593 3.25 18.62 1.63
C LEU A 593 3.39 19.91 2.43
N SER A 594 4.26 19.88 3.43
CA SER A 594 4.68 21.06 4.21
C SER A 594 6.20 21.04 4.38
N PRO A 595 6.91 22.15 4.11
CA PRO A 595 8.36 22.22 4.35
C PRO A 595 8.69 21.93 5.81
N GLN A 596 9.74 21.12 6.03
CA GLN A 596 10.27 20.79 7.34
C GLN A 596 11.82 20.85 7.29
N GLY A 597 12.39 21.98 7.63
CA GLY A 597 13.81 22.22 7.45
C GLY A 597 14.22 22.10 6.00
N SER A 598 15.19 21.24 5.69
CA SER A 598 15.67 20.98 4.34
C SER A 598 14.87 19.92 3.56
N THR A 599 13.82 19.38 4.15
CA THR A 599 12.95 18.35 3.56
C THR A 599 11.48 18.72 3.78
N TYR A 600 10.58 17.72 3.75
CA TYR A 600 9.15 17.91 3.84
C TYR A 600 8.52 16.87 4.78
N THR A 601 7.32 17.19 5.25
CA THR A 601 6.36 16.26 5.83
C THR A 601 5.06 16.33 5.03
N GLY A 602 4.22 15.29 5.08
CA GLY A 602 3.00 15.21 4.28
C GLY A 602 1.80 14.72 5.09
N LYS A 603 0.63 15.27 4.77
CA LYS A 603 -0.67 14.78 5.25
C LYS A 603 -1.42 14.14 4.09
N VAL A 604 -1.79 12.87 4.25
CA VAL A 604 -2.50 12.09 3.23
C VAL A 604 -4.00 12.31 3.36
N GLU A 605 -4.65 12.63 2.23
CA GLU A 605 -6.11 12.75 2.09
C GLU A 605 -6.56 11.79 0.98
N GLU A 606 -7.61 10.98 1.22
CA GLU A 606 -8.25 10.21 0.15
C GLU A 606 -9.03 11.17 -0.74
N PHE A 607 -8.62 11.30 -2.00
CA PHE A 607 -9.19 12.24 -2.95
C PHE A 607 -10.26 11.61 -3.83
N ALA A 608 -10.02 10.39 -4.31
CA ALA A 608 -11.04 9.60 -5.01
C ALA A 608 -10.86 8.12 -4.77
N SER A 609 -11.95 7.34 -4.82
CA SER A 609 -11.90 5.88 -4.66
C SER A 609 -13.09 5.18 -5.32
N ALA A 610 -12.84 3.96 -5.84
CA ALA A 610 -13.88 3.03 -6.31
C ALA A 610 -13.36 1.59 -6.35
N GLN A 611 -14.26 0.64 -6.59
CA GLN A 611 -13.92 -0.77 -6.83
C GLN A 611 -14.84 -1.34 -7.93
N PRO A 612 -14.23 -1.83 -9.05
CA PRO A 612 -12.81 -1.76 -9.39
C PRO A 612 -12.41 -0.36 -9.89
N PHE A 613 -11.23 0.10 -9.50
CA PHE A 613 -10.64 1.35 -9.99
C PHE A 613 -9.10 1.26 -9.95
N PRO A 614 -8.50 0.32 -10.69
CA PRO A 614 -7.07 0.07 -10.67
C PRO A 614 -6.32 1.19 -11.41
N LEU A 615 -6.01 2.27 -10.69
CA LEU A 615 -5.31 3.43 -11.22
C LEU A 615 -3.89 3.02 -11.65
N THR A 616 -3.47 3.49 -12.82
CA THR A 616 -2.14 3.19 -13.37
C THR A 616 -1.30 4.43 -13.55
N ASP A 617 -1.89 5.52 -14.04
CA ASP A 617 -1.16 6.76 -14.27
C ASP A 617 -2.07 7.98 -14.22
N LEU A 618 -1.48 9.16 -14.02
CA LEU A 618 -2.21 10.43 -14.00
C LEU A 618 -1.33 11.60 -14.40
N LEU A 619 -1.95 12.61 -14.98
CA LEU A 619 -1.28 13.87 -15.31
C LEU A 619 -2.26 15.05 -15.28
N VAL A 620 -1.74 16.26 -15.13
CA VAL A 620 -2.50 17.51 -15.28
C VAL A 620 -2.18 18.12 -16.64
N ASN A 621 -3.23 18.49 -17.39
CA ASN A 621 -3.06 19.30 -18.61
C ASN A 621 -3.21 20.79 -18.25
N PRO A 622 -2.15 21.59 -18.28
CA PRO A 622 -2.22 22.98 -17.88
C PRO A 622 -3.02 23.87 -18.87
N LYS A 623 -3.28 23.40 -20.11
CA LYS A 623 -4.08 24.16 -21.09
C LYS A 623 -5.56 24.22 -20.73
N ASP A 624 -6.13 23.12 -20.29
CA ASP A 624 -7.53 23.07 -19.86
C ASP A 624 -7.70 23.11 -18.33
N GLY A 625 -6.65 22.78 -17.58
CA GLY A 625 -6.62 22.76 -16.13
C GLY A 625 -7.28 21.54 -15.52
N ALA A 626 -7.47 20.46 -16.29
CA ALA A 626 -8.04 19.21 -15.81
C ALA A 626 -6.95 18.18 -15.49
N MET A 627 -7.27 17.24 -14.60
CA MET A 627 -6.46 16.06 -14.34
C MET A 627 -7.00 14.88 -15.14
N TYR A 628 -6.12 14.13 -15.77
CA TYR A 628 -6.42 12.94 -16.54
C TYR A 628 -5.87 11.70 -15.81
N ILE A 629 -6.66 10.63 -15.78
CA ILE A 629 -6.33 9.40 -15.05
C ILE A 629 -6.54 8.21 -15.98
N ALA A 630 -5.52 7.36 -16.10
CA ALA A 630 -5.62 6.04 -16.69
C ALA A 630 -5.94 4.99 -15.62
N VAL A 631 -6.82 4.08 -15.96
CA VAL A 631 -7.19 2.90 -15.17
C VAL A 631 -6.93 1.68 -16.03
N GLY A 632 -6.25 0.67 -15.49
CA GLY A 632 -5.91 -0.52 -16.26
C GLY A 632 -4.85 -1.41 -15.62
N GLY A 633 -3.98 -1.97 -16.45
CA GLY A 633 -2.91 -2.88 -16.05
C GLY A 633 -3.37 -4.33 -15.88
N ARG A 634 -2.44 -5.28 -15.97
CA ARG A 634 -2.67 -6.72 -15.75
C ARG A 634 -3.88 -7.31 -16.49
N LYS A 635 -4.16 -6.80 -17.70
CA LYS A 635 -5.29 -7.25 -18.55
C LYS A 635 -6.67 -6.98 -17.94
N VAL A 636 -6.81 -6.07 -17.00
CA VAL A 636 -8.13 -5.62 -16.53
C VAL A 636 -8.70 -4.58 -17.47
N GLN A 637 -10.03 -4.37 -17.40
CA GLN A 637 -10.72 -3.37 -18.20
C GLN A 637 -10.13 -1.98 -17.94
N SER A 638 -9.71 -1.32 -19.02
CA SER A 638 -9.09 0.00 -18.96
C SER A 638 -10.07 1.11 -19.30
N GLY A 639 -9.80 2.28 -18.75
CA GLY A 639 -10.55 3.50 -19.00
C GLY A 639 -9.69 4.74 -18.84
N LEU A 640 -10.04 5.79 -19.54
CA LEU A 640 -9.49 7.13 -19.35
C LEU A 640 -10.54 8.05 -18.77
N TYR A 641 -10.17 8.74 -17.70
CA TYR A 641 -11.06 9.66 -16.99
C TYR A 641 -10.46 11.07 -16.96
N ARG A 642 -11.34 12.04 -16.78
CA ARG A 642 -11.00 13.44 -16.56
C ARG A 642 -11.64 13.94 -15.29
N ILE A 643 -10.85 14.61 -14.43
CA ILE A 643 -11.32 15.29 -13.23
C ILE A 643 -11.29 16.80 -13.47
N THR A 644 -12.40 17.45 -13.16
CA THR A 644 -12.57 18.91 -13.17
C THR A 644 -13.12 19.37 -11.82
N TYR A 645 -12.93 20.64 -11.49
CA TYR A 645 -13.52 21.25 -10.31
C TYR A 645 -14.71 22.13 -10.71
N GLU A 646 -15.87 21.89 -10.11
CA GLU A 646 -17.12 22.62 -10.33
C GLU A 646 -17.60 23.33 -9.04
N GLY A 647 -16.80 23.28 -7.97
CA GLY A 647 -17.12 23.93 -6.69
C GLY A 647 -16.90 25.44 -6.70
N LYS A 648 -17.07 26.08 -5.55
CA LYS A 648 -17.07 27.53 -5.38
C LYS A 648 -15.73 28.13 -4.94
N GLU A 649 -14.75 27.31 -4.57
CA GLU A 649 -13.46 27.81 -4.13
C GLU A 649 -12.66 28.39 -5.32
N SER A 650 -11.80 29.36 -5.02
CA SER A 650 -10.94 29.97 -6.05
C SER A 650 -9.96 28.96 -6.65
N THR A 651 -9.87 28.97 -7.96
CA THR A 651 -8.95 28.14 -8.75
C THR A 651 -7.81 28.98 -9.38
N VAL A 652 -7.59 30.20 -8.91
CA VAL A 652 -6.44 31.01 -9.35
C VAL A 652 -5.15 30.27 -9.05
N PRO A 653 -4.06 30.47 -9.84
CA PRO A 653 -2.80 29.81 -9.63
C PRO A 653 -2.28 29.99 -8.20
N ALA A 654 -2.06 28.86 -7.51
CA ALA A 654 -1.56 28.85 -6.15
C ALA A 654 -0.10 29.32 -6.12
N LYS A 655 0.26 30.07 -5.07
CA LYS A 655 1.66 30.38 -4.76
C LYS A 655 2.42 29.11 -4.38
N SER A 656 3.74 29.12 -4.62
CA SER A 656 4.64 28.08 -4.10
C SER A 656 4.55 28.01 -2.57
N MET A 657 4.82 26.83 -2.02
CA MET A 657 4.91 26.64 -0.58
C MET A 657 6.07 27.45 -0.01
N SER A 658 5.81 28.21 1.03
CA SER A 658 6.86 29.00 1.72
C SER A 658 7.47 28.19 2.86
N GLY A 659 8.74 28.41 3.14
CA GLY A 659 9.47 27.83 4.26
C GLY A 659 10.57 26.84 3.84
N GLY A 660 11.60 26.72 4.66
CA GLY A 660 12.71 25.80 4.48
C GLY A 660 13.71 26.14 3.38
N GLU A 661 13.56 27.27 2.67
CA GLU A 661 14.38 27.64 1.51
C GLU A 661 15.88 27.66 1.83
N GLU A 662 16.26 28.30 2.94
CA GLU A 662 17.68 28.40 3.35
C GLU A 662 18.25 27.04 3.76
N ALA A 663 17.45 26.21 4.42
CA ALA A 663 17.86 24.84 4.76
C ALA A 663 18.03 23.97 3.51
N ARG A 664 17.11 24.06 2.53
CA ARG A 664 17.21 23.37 1.24
C ARG A 664 18.44 23.83 0.45
N LYS A 665 18.68 25.14 0.31
CA LYS A 665 19.88 25.67 -0.34
C LYS A 665 21.16 25.15 0.31
N ARG A 666 21.20 25.09 1.66
CA ARG A 666 22.35 24.56 2.39
C ARG A 666 22.54 23.06 2.09
N ARG A 667 21.46 22.27 2.07
CA ARG A 667 21.51 20.86 1.72
C ARG A 667 21.99 20.67 0.28
N GLN A 668 21.38 21.35 -0.68
CA GLN A 668 21.73 21.30 -2.10
C GLN A 668 23.20 21.71 -2.36
N ALA A 669 23.71 22.71 -1.64
CA ALA A 669 25.11 23.08 -1.69
C ALA A 669 26.07 21.98 -1.21
N LEU A 670 25.62 21.10 -0.28
CA LEU A 670 26.38 19.92 0.13
C LEU A 670 26.24 18.79 -0.91
N GLU A 671 25.06 18.61 -1.46
CA GLU A 671 24.79 17.62 -2.52
C GLU A 671 25.58 17.91 -3.80
N SER A 672 25.95 19.15 -4.07
CA SER A 672 26.80 19.47 -5.21
C SER A 672 28.18 18.78 -5.18
N PHE A 673 28.65 18.32 -4.01
CA PHE A 673 29.91 17.58 -3.87
C PHE A 673 29.82 16.10 -4.25
N VAL A 674 28.61 15.57 -4.49
CA VAL A 674 28.41 14.15 -4.85
C VAL A 674 28.08 13.96 -6.33
N GLN A 675 27.83 15.03 -7.07
CA GLN A 675 27.51 14.98 -8.49
C GLN A 675 28.77 14.63 -9.31
N ARG A 676 28.58 14.05 -10.47
CA ARG A 676 29.64 13.55 -11.36
C ARG A 676 30.73 14.59 -11.67
N GLU A 677 30.33 15.83 -11.90
CA GLU A 677 31.25 16.91 -12.25
C GLU A 677 31.90 17.57 -11.03
N ALA A 678 31.64 17.05 -9.83
CA ALA A 678 32.14 17.66 -8.59
C ALA A 678 33.67 17.55 -8.46
N LYS A 679 34.30 18.66 -8.14
CA LYS A 679 35.74 18.70 -7.80
C LYS A 679 35.91 18.43 -6.31
N PRO A 680 37.05 17.80 -5.91
CA PRO A 680 37.34 17.62 -4.50
C PRO A 680 37.33 18.94 -3.72
N ALA A 681 36.68 18.95 -2.57
CA ALA A 681 36.54 20.14 -1.73
C ALA A 681 37.93 20.74 -1.32
N ASN A 682 38.02 22.06 -1.40
CA ASN A 682 39.13 22.79 -0.78
C ASN A 682 38.97 22.83 0.75
N LYS A 683 39.97 23.40 1.45
CA LYS A 683 40.00 23.45 2.92
C LYS A 683 38.74 24.11 3.53
N ASN A 684 38.28 25.22 2.94
CA ASN A 684 37.13 25.97 3.45
C ASN A 684 35.81 25.20 3.19
N GLN A 685 35.68 24.60 2.02
CA GLN A 685 34.54 23.74 1.68
C GLN A 685 34.51 22.51 2.59
N LEU A 686 35.64 21.86 2.85
CA LEU A 686 35.73 20.74 3.76
C LEU A 686 35.37 21.13 5.19
N ASN A 687 35.70 22.34 5.64
CA ASN A 687 35.27 22.88 6.94
C ASN A 687 33.75 23.05 6.98
N LYS A 688 33.10 23.51 5.90
CA LYS A 688 31.62 23.62 5.80
C LYS A 688 30.96 22.24 5.82
N ILE A 689 31.50 21.28 5.10
CA ILE A 689 31.03 19.88 5.14
C ILE A 689 31.10 19.36 6.58
N TRP A 690 32.28 19.49 7.22
CA TRP A 690 32.49 18.97 8.59
C TRP A 690 31.58 19.61 9.61
N SER A 691 31.44 20.94 9.61
CA SER A 691 30.55 21.65 10.55
C SER A 691 29.06 21.29 10.35
N SER A 692 28.68 20.81 9.17
CA SER A 692 27.32 20.38 8.86
C SER A 692 27.01 18.97 9.33
N LEU A 693 27.99 18.15 9.73
CA LEU A 693 27.79 16.82 10.29
C LEU A 693 27.04 16.84 11.64
N ALA A 694 27.06 17.96 12.38
CA ALA A 694 26.33 18.16 13.62
C ALA A 694 25.05 18.98 13.46
N ALA A 695 24.61 19.29 12.24
CA ALA A 695 23.41 20.10 12.02
C ALA A 695 22.18 19.47 12.69
N GLN A 696 21.27 20.28 13.22
CA GLN A 696 20.00 19.79 13.79
C GLN A 696 19.08 19.20 12.70
N ASP A 697 19.16 19.76 11.50
CA ASP A 697 18.43 19.28 10.32
C ASP A 697 19.01 17.95 9.81
N ARG A 698 18.17 16.91 9.71
CA ARG A 698 18.59 15.57 9.29
C ARG A 698 19.06 15.53 7.84
N GLY A 699 18.37 16.24 6.92
CA GLY A 699 18.73 16.25 5.52
C GLY A 699 20.10 16.92 5.31
N ILE A 700 20.39 18.00 6.04
CA ILE A 700 21.70 18.66 6.00
C ILE A 700 22.79 17.73 6.55
N ARG A 701 22.57 17.04 7.68
CA ARG A 701 23.54 16.05 8.21
C ARG A 701 23.80 14.92 7.22
N HIS A 702 22.73 14.39 6.61
CA HIS A 702 22.83 13.33 5.61
C HIS A 702 23.65 13.78 4.41
N ALA A 703 23.32 14.94 3.81
CA ALA A 703 24.07 15.49 2.67
C ALA A 703 25.54 15.76 3.02
N ALA A 704 25.80 16.26 4.25
CA ALA A 704 27.18 16.47 4.72
C ALA A 704 27.97 15.17 4.85
N ARG A 705 27.33 14.10 5.37
CA ARG A 705 27.97 12.78 5.49
C ARG A 705 28.30 12.21 4.11
N VAL A 706 27.34 12.20 3.19
CA VAL A 706 27.55 11.68 1.82
C VAL A 706 28.58 12.52 1.07
N ALA A 707 28.53 13.87 1.22
CA ALA A 707 29.55 14.75 0.68
C ALA A 707 30.95 14.40 1.23
N LEU A 708 31.08 14.08 2.52
CA LEU A 708 32.35 13.69 3.15
C LEU A 708 32.87 12.35 2.60
N GLU A 709 32.00 11.37 2.38
CA GLU A 709 32.33 10.06 1.81
C GLU A 709 32.98 10.19 0.42
N LYS A 710 32.55 11.17 -0.38
CA LYS A 710 33.10 11.45 -1.72
C LYS A 710 34.40 12.28 -1.71
N GLN A 711 34.87 12.70 -0.52
CA GLN A 711 36.15 13.41 -0.43
C GLN A 711 37.31 12.43 -0.19
N PRO A 712 38.53 12.73 -0.70
CA PRO A 712 39.69 11.91 -0.44
C PRO A 712 39.92 11.73 1.07
N VAL A 713 39.82 10.51 1.57
CA VAL A 713 39.86 10.16 3.00
C VAL A 713 41.07 10.76 3.72
N LYS A 714 42.24 10.75 3.09
CA LYS A 714 43.49 11.35 3.61
C LYS A 714 43.36 12.83 3.99
N LYS A 715 42.43 13.60 3.42
CA LYS A 715 42.22 15.00 3.72
C LYS A 715 41.45 15.27 5.00
N TRP A 716 40.69 14.27 5.51
CA TRP A 716 39.78 14.49 6.62
C TRP A 716 39.83 13.43 7.72
N LYS A 717 40.35 12.21 7.49
CA LYS A 717 40.43 11.12 8.46
C LYS A 717 41.01 11.56 9.81
N GLY A 718 42.08 12.36 9.79
CA GLY A 718 42.74 12.85 11.00
C GLY A 718 41.87 13.73 11.90
N ARG A 719 40.84 14.37 11.35
CA ARG A 719 39.89 15.20 12.14
C ARG A 719 39.03 14.38 13.08
N LEU A 720 38.75 13.12 12.74
CA LEU A 720 37.89 12.22 13.53
C LEU A 720 38.48 12.03 14.94
N ALA A 721 39.80 11.94 15.08
CA ALA A 721 40.45 11.73 16.39
C ALA A 721 40.08 12.81 17.40
N SER A 722 40.05 14.09 16.98
CA SER A 722 39.80 15.26 17.82
C SER A 722 38.31 15.63 17.93
N GLU A 723 37.41 15.00 17.15
CA GLU A 723 35.98 15.35 17.18
C GLU A 723 35.35 14.92 18.50
N LYS A 724 34.70 15.89 19.17
CA LYS A 724 34.06 15.70 20.50
C LYS A 724 32.55 15.60 20.42
N SER A 725 31.93 16.09 19.33
CA SER A 725 30.48 16.00 19.14
C SER A 725 30.06 14.56 18.82
N PRO A 726 29.25 13.90 19.64
CA PRO A 726 28.81 12.54 19.33
C PRO A 726 28.09 12.43 17.99
N ILE A 727 27.32 13.46 17.59
CA ILE A 727 26.58 13.49 16.33
C ILE A 727 27.55 13.59 15.15
N ALA A 728 28.48 14.55 15.17
CA ALA A 728 29.46 14.71 14.10
C ALA A 728 30.41 13.51 14.00
N ALA A 729 30.85 12.99 15.15
CA ALA A 729 31.73 11.83 15.20
C ALA A 729 31.06 10.58 14.62
N SER A 730 29.81 10.29 15.00
CA SER A 730 29.06 9.15 14.43
C SER A 730 28.87 9.28 12.91
N ALA A 731 28.49 10.45 12.42
CA ALA A 731 28.38 10.70 10.99
C ALA A 731 29.73 10.53 10.25
N ALA A 732 30.81 11.02 10.84
CA ALA A 732 32.16 10.89 10.25
C ALA A 732 32.68 9.43 10.35
N MET A 733 32.33 8.69 11.40
CA MET A 733 32.66 7.26 11.53
C MET A 733 31.94 6.43 10.46
N ILE A 734 30.65 6.67 10.23
CA ILE A 734 29.90 6.04 9.14
C ILE A 734 30.53 6.37 7.79
N ALA A 735 30.84 7.65 7.56
CA ALA A 735 31.49 8.08 6.33
C ALA A 735 32.86 7.40 6.13
N LEU A 736 33.63 7.24 7.19
CA LEU A 736 34.94 6.58 7.11
C LEU A 736 34.81 5.09 6.80
N ALA A 737 33.91 4.37 7.49
CA ALA A 737 33.66 2.95 7.24
C ALA A 737 33.18 2.67 5.80
N ARG A 738 32.39 3.59 5.23
CA ARG A 738 31.87 3.47 3.85
C ARG A 738 32.88 3.90 2.79
N ALA A 739 33.79 4.82 3.11
CA ALA A 739 34.78 5.32 2.14
C ALA A 739 36.11 4.56 2.17
N ASP A 740 36.40 3.82 3.24
CA ASP A 740 37.66 3.11 3.43
C ASP A 740 37.43 1.82 4.28
N THR A 741 37.28 0.71 3.60
CA THR A 741 37.06 -0.62 4.21
C THR A 741 38.18 -1.06 5.15
N THR A 742 39.38 -0.46 5.08
CA THR A 742 40.50 -0.76 5.97
C THR A 742 40.47 0.01 7.28
N SER A 743 39.51 0.92 7.44
CA SER A 743 39.42 1.84 8.58
C SER A 743 38.52 1.36 9.73
N GLY A 744 38.02 0.12 9.69
CA GLY A 744 37.12 -0.43 10.73
C GLY A 744 37.69 -0.29 12.13
N GLU A 745 38.96 -0.65 12.34
CA GLU A 745 39.60 -0.51 13.65
C GLU A 745 39.65 0.97 14.12
N THR A 746 39.97 1.89 13.25
CA THR A 746 39.98 3.35 13.57
C THR A 746 38.59 3.82 14.01
N VAL A 747 37.53 3.33 13.37
CA VAL A 747 36.13 3.64 13.72
C VAL A 747 35.80 3.06 15.09
N LEU A 748 36.14 1.82 15.35
CA LEU A 748 35.88 1.15 16.64
C LEU A 748 36.63 1.84 17.78
N GLN A 749 37.92 2.15 17.61
CA GLN A 749 38.71 2.90 18.60
C GLN A 749 38.07 4.26 18.91
N LYS A 750 37.61 4.99 17.89
CA LYS A 750 36.90 6.24 18.09
C LYS A 750 35.56 6.05 18.81
N ALA A 751 34.78 5.05 18.43
CA ALA A 751 33.49 4.75 19.08
C ALA A 751 33.66 4.46 20.58
N MET A 752 34.74 3.75 20.97
CA MET A 752 35.04 3.45 22.35
C MET A 752 35.40 4.68 23.23
N THR A 753 35.74 5.80 22.60
CA THR A 753 35.97 7.06 23.35
C THR A 753 34.66 7.66 23.90
N PHE A 754 33.50 7.25 23.41
CA PHE A 754 32.19 7.70 23.86
C PHE A 754 31.61 6.70 24.87
N LYS A 755 31.34 7.16 26.09
CA LYS A 755 30.62 6.36 27.06
C LYS A 755 29.13 6.36 26.70
N TYR A 756 28.55 5.21 26.38
CA TYR A 756 27.15 5.07 25.97
C TYR A 756 26.15 5.74 26.96
N ARG A 757 26.42 5.65 28.26
CA ARG A 757 25.60 6.27 29.30
C ARG A 757 25.60 7.80 29.27
N ASP A 758 26.65 8.43 28.70
CA ASP A 758 26.81 9.88 28.67
C ASP A 758 26.14 10.52 27.44
N LEU A 759 25.66 9.69 26.49
CA LEU A 759 24.93 10.13 25.32
C LEU A 759 23.52 10.60 25.71
N LYS A 760 23.22 11.88 25.37
CA LYS A 760 22.04 12.60 25.87
C LYS A 760 20.72 12.16 25.22
N SER A 761 20.73 11.62 24.00
CA SER A 761 19.52 11.26 23.28
C SER A 761 19.55 9.82 22.79
N ARG A 762 18.34 9.24 22.56
CA ARG A 762 18.20 7.94 21.94
C ARG A 762 18.88 7.92 20.56
N GLN A 763 18.76 8.98 19.77
CA GLN A 763 19.36 9.07 18.45
C GLN A 763 20.89 9.00 18.49
N GLN A 764 21.56 9.73 19.41
CA GLN A 764 23.01 9.64 19.58
C GLN A 764 23.49 8.22 19.89
N LYS A 765 22.71 7.46 20.69
CA LYS A 765 22.99 6.08 21.02
C LYS A 765 22.86 5.16 19.79
N LEU A 766 21.80 5.36 19.00
CA LEU A 766 21.56 4.62 17.78
C LEU A 766 22.61 4.91 16.70
N ASP A 767 23.01 6.18 16.53
CA ASP A 767 24.02 6.60 15.58
C ASP A 767 25.40 5.98 15.92
N LEU A 768 25.75 5.95 17.20
CA LEU A 768 26.97 5.28 17.66
C LEU A 768 26.92 3.77 17.37
N LEU A 769 25.83 3.10 17.72
CA LEU A 769 25.66 1.66 17.43
C LEU A 769 25.69 1.39 15.93
N ARG A 770 25.07 2.25 15.11
CA ARG A 770 25.08 2.09 13.65
C ARG A 770 26.50 2.23 13.09
N SER A 771 27.30 3.18 13.57
CA SER A 771 28.69 3.34 13.13
C SER A 771 29.54 2.11 13.46
N ILE A 772 29.32 1.49 14.63
CA ILE A 772 30.01 0.25 15.04
C ILE A 772 29.55 -0.91 14.12
N THR A 773 28.24 -1.04 13.86
CA THR A 773 27.71 -2.08 12.98
C THR A 773 28.37 -2.04 11.60
N ILE A 774 28.40 -0.86 10.96
CA ILE A 774 29.00 -0.73 9.62
C ILE A 774 30.53 -1.02 9.65
N ALA A 775 31.21 -0.66 10.72
CA ALA A 775 32.64 -0.92 10.84
C ALA A 775 32.98 -2.41 11.04
N LEU A 776 32.04 -3.22 11.50
CA LEU A 776 32.22 -4.67 11.73
C LEU A 776 31.82 -5.52 10.51
N THR A 777 31.16 -4.94 9.53
CA THR A 777 30.74 -5.60 8.29
C THR A 777 31.66 -5.29 7.12
#